data_c8e3c89d74eaedc460973bb82482405f
#
_entry.id   c8e3c89d74eaedc460973bb82482405f
#
_cell.length_a   1.000
_cell.length_b   1.000
_cell.length_c   1.000
_cell.angle_alpha   90.00
_cell.angle_beta   90.00
_cell.angle_gamma   90.00
#
_symmetry.space_group_name_H-M   'P 1'
#
loop_
_entity.id
_entity.type
_entity.pdbx_description
1 polymer ?
#
loop_
_entity_poly.entity_id
_entity_poly.type
_entity_poly.pdbx_seq_one_letter_code
_entity_poly.pdbx_strand_id
1 'polypeptide(L)'
;MTGYENKRFVHRKELNTEWEALWIWRSRRVRVNDFAYFRKEFSVRCPLKRALLFYSAHHTAAVYVNGTRLGGYVSPAPTNPEKRKAYLAYDVTELLADGRNCLTADAHYLGGSGQNYYDGLPGFRLQLQLVYEDGTETVVKTDASWQALKEMPHAVGTPYQQNRRVSAIEAYDARKLDPEWRYAGWRKEGATVKAKPALIGSDDWPMEAQRIPEGAIAEEIKCVKLPQPNGGEAEFAQVFDAGAIVSGWPRLALKGVEGTVVRLRYSEDLDENGRVKHNVTNEFSDRYYDEYTMRGDELETWQPDFSFKAFRYVEVTGYPLEIAEGGVTVCWAYTGMAQTGEFSCSAEHLNKLYAACIRTQKNNTLGQTVDCPHREQAQYTADTDLQAEALLYNFEAVEVVAKTLADFTDAQLEDGTFPFVAPINYENPDFHIQIPEWDLHYATLMWKAYEASGDVGILKNGYETARRMVDYFLSIRDADTGLVPLDKGWHISDWPYPSVEHKGQFLTVQQIKLVLALRAVGRAAALIGRAKEGGTYAEHAERLSERIVEQLYDRERKRFRDSSESDARHQGVTAIALAAGLVPDEDRERAIASVAEQSWECRTVLSLPLLRMLFDNGREAEAFALLDRTEYPGWGHMIAQGSPTMWEGWEDIESHSHAWNGYPARLLQEYIVGIRSETPGFAKTTIRPYMPDSLTFAEGKIATPFGPVSARWERTDGGVRVRATIPAGMEARLTLPLADGRIVEQALTEGENEMFFAK
;
A
#
# COMPACT_ATOMS: atom_id res chain seq x y z
N MET A 1 19.63 -2.89 23.30
CA MET A 1 18.16 -2.75 23.34
C MET A 1 17.77 -2.06 22.05
N THR A 2 17.18 -2.82 21.15
CA THR A 2 16.72 -2.32 19.86
C THR A 2 15.55 -1.36 20.10
N GLY A 3 15.54 -0.19 19.49
CA GLY A 3 14.57 0.87 19.68
C GLY A 3 13.11 0.52 19.29
N TYR A 4 12.81 -0.75 19.17
CA TYR A 4 11.52 -1.30 18.72
C TYR A 4 10.61 -1.79 19.84
N GLU A 5 11.10 -1.99 21.05
CA GLU A 5 10.24 -2.37 22.17
C GLU A 5 9.34 -1.22 22.66
N ASN A 6 9.45 -0.03 22.05
CA ASN A 6 8.72 1.14 22.49
C ASN A 6 7.35 1.30 21.79
N LYS A 7 6.48 0.28 21.83
CA LYS A 7 5.03 0.45 21.61
C LYS A 7 4.38 1.53 22.49
N ARG A 8 5.14 2.12 23.40
CA ARG A 8 4.72 3.13 24.35
C ARG A 8 4.60 4.53 23.74
N PHE A 9 5.40 4.84 22.72
CA PHE A 9 5.41 6.15 22.06
C PHE A 9 4.91 6.02 20.63
N VAL A 10 3.61 5.75 20.51
CA VAL A 10 2.90 5.65 19.24
C VAL A 10 2.25 6.98 18.94
N HIS A 11 2.26 7.36 17.68
CA HIS A 11 1.56 8.54 17.21
C HIS A 11 0.06 8.49 17.57
N ARG A 12 -0.44 9.65 18.03
CA ARG A 12 -1.84 9.86 18.43
C ARG A 12 -2.54 10.82 17.49
N LYS A 13 -3.30 10.29 16.54
CA LYS A 13 -3.98 11.06 15.50
C LYS A 13 -5.07 12.01 16.02
N GLU A 14 -5.54 11.81 17.24
CA GLU A 14 -6.54 12.65 17.90
C GLU A 14 -5.97 13.94 18.50
N LEU A 15 -4.63 14.05 18.62
CA LEU A 15 -3.98 15.24 19.16
C LEU A 15 -3.75 16.28 18.07
N ASN A 16 -4.04 17.53 18.41
CA ASN A 16 -3.81 18.68 17.56
C ASN A 16 -3.08 19.81 18.32
N THR A 17 -2.56 20.77 17.58
CA THR A 17 -1.86 21.93 18.13
C THR A 17 -2.02 23.15 17.23
N GLU A 18 -2.01 24.34 17.84
CA GLU A 18 -1.71 25.56 17.10
C GLU A 18 -0.18 25.69 16.98
N TRP A 19 0.30 25.87 15.76
CA TRP A 19 1.72 25.85 15.49
C TRP A 19 2.37 27.21 15.73
N GLU A 20 3.26 27.27 16.73
CA GLU A 20 4.16 28.40 16.96
C GLU A 20 5.58 28.15 16.44
N ALA A 21 5.93 26.87 16.20
CA ALA A 21 7.24 26.46 15.71
C ALA A 21 7.49 26.96 14.28
N LEU A 22 8.72 27.27 13.96
CA LEU A 22 9.14 27.63 12.61
C LEU A 22 9.70 26.40 11.87
N TRP A 23 9.56 26.40 10.55
CA TRP A 23 10.30 25.46 9.73
C TRP A 23 11.78 25.84 9.73
N ILE A 24 12.67 24.89 10.00
CA ILE A 24 14.12 25.08 10.02
C ILE A 24 14.84 24.10 9.11
N TRP A 25 16.00 24.52 8.62
CA TRP A 25 16.97 23.64 7.94
C TRP A 25 18.39 24.03 8.32
N ARG A 26 19.39 23.19 8.03
CA ARG A 26 20.79 23.46 8.38
C ARG A 26 21.46 24.48 7.46
N SER A 27 21.00 24.60 6.21
CA SER A 27 21.61 25.40 5.16
C SER A 27 20.56 25.96 4.20
N ARG A 28 20.85 27.11 3.60
CA ARG A 28 20.06 27.62 2.46
C ARG A 28 20.48 27.02 1.12
N ARG A 29 21.57 26.26 1.07
CA ARG A 29 22.00 25.52 -0.12
C ARG A 29 21.36 24.14 -0.05
N VAL A 30 20.36 23.94 -0.88
CA VAL A 30 19.60 22.69 -0.99
C VAL A 30 20.30 21.75 -1.96
N ARG A 31 20.28 20.46 -1.65
CA ARG A 31 20.76 19.37 -2.49
C ARG A 31 19.73 18.26 -2.55
N VAL A 32 19.76 17.48 -3.59
CA VAL A 32 19.07 16.19 -3.65
C VAL A 32 19.66 15.28 -2.58
N ASN A 33 18.86 14.47 -1.98
CA ASN A 33 19.22 13.58 -0.87
C ASN A 33 20.03 14.31 0.21
N ASP A 34 19.40 15.32 0.80
CA ASP A 34 19.99 16.16 1.85
C ASP A 34 19.50 15.72 3.25
N PHE A 35 20.36 15.89 4.23
CA PHE A 35 20.10 15.53 5.61
C PHE A 35 20.36 16.70 6.54
N ALA A 36 19.66 16.74 7.67
CA ALA A 36 19.92 17.68 8.75
C ALA A 36 19.74 17.00 10.12
N TYR A 37 20.78 17.08 10.93
CA TYR A 37 20.79 16.55 12.28
C TYR A 37 20.64 17.71 13.26
N PHE A 38 19.46 17.82 13.88
CA PHE A 38 19.11 18.92 14.77
C PHE A 38 19.21 18.54 16.24
N ARG A 39 19.49 19.54 17.08
CA ARG A 39 19.59 19.39 18.52
C ARG A 39 19.11 20.62 19.27
N LYS A 40 18.39 20.41 20.38
CA LYS A 40 17.96 21.43 21.31
C LYS A 40 18.02 20.93 22.76
N GLU A 41 18.83 21.57 23.60
CA GLU A 41 18.71 21.38 25.03
C GLU A 41 17.70 22.37 25.62
N PHE A 42 16.98 21.92 26.61
CA PHE A 42 16.00 22.72 27.36
C PHE A 42 15.90 22.20 28.81
N SER A 43 15.26 22.97 29.67
CA SER A 43 15.05 22.58 31.06
C SER A 43 13.59 22.41 31.37
N VAL A 44 13.29 21.35 32.09
CA VAL A 44 11.96 21.03 32.62
C VAL A 44 12.02 21.18 34.13
N ARG A 45 10.98 21.72 34.78
CA ARG A 45 10.75 21.65 36.20
C ARG A 45 9.67 20.62 36.49
N CYS A 46 9.85 19.83 37.51
CA CYS A 46 8.82 18.91 37.97
C CYS A 46 8.09 19.46 39.20
N PRO A 47 6.85 19.04 39.45
CA PRO A 47 6.12 17.97 38.70
C PRO A 47 5.51 18.46 37.40
N LEU A 48 5.71 17.63 36.35
CA LEU A 48 5.14 17.81 35.04
C LEU A 48 3.84 17.01 34.90
N LYS A 49 2.75 17.66 34.53
CA LYS A 49 1.45 17.03 34.35
C LYS A 49 1.35 16.31 33.03
N ARG A 50 1.83 16.97 31.95
CA ARG A 50 1.76 16.40 30.58
C ARG A 50 2.79 17.07 29.68
N ALA A 51 3.34 16.28 28.73
CA ALA A 51 4.20 16.79 27.69
C ALA A 51 3.77 16.19 26.32
N LEU A 52 3.35 17.05 25.39
CA LEU A 52 2.92 16.68 24.05
C LEU A 52 3.90 17.20 23.02
N LEU A 53 4.45 16.28 22.22
CA LEU A 53 5.39 16.60 21.16
C LEU A 53 4.72 16.42 19.81
N PHE A 54 4.85 17.45 18.97
CA PHE A 54 4.35 17.47 17.59
C PHE A 54 5.51 17.72 16.64
N TYR A 55 5.59 16.97 15.52
CA TYR A 55 6.59 17.29 14.52
C TYR A 55 6.14 16.96 13.09
N SER A 56 6.76 17.63 12.15
CA SER A 56 6.65 17.35 10.72
C SER A 56 7.99 17.59 10.04
N ALA A 57 8.18 16.94 8.90
CA ALA A 57 9.30 17.18 8.01
C ALA A 57 8.77 17.28 6.58
N HIS A 58 9.51 17.92 5.66
CA HIS A 58 9.07 17.95 4.26
C HIS A 58 8.92 16.53 3.71
N HIS A 59 9.94 15.68 3.90
CA HIS A 59 9.84 14.25 3.63
C HIS A 59 9.74 13.46 4.94
N THR A 60 10.84 12.94 5.48
CA THR A 60 10.82 12.08 6.68
C THR A 60 11.75 12.60 7.77
N ALA A 61 11.49 12.22 9.01
CA ALA A 61 12.40 12.49 10.14
C ALA A 61 12.28 11.41 11.21
N ALA A 62 13.41 11.13 11.88
CA ALA A 62 13.46 10.39 13.14
C ALA A 62 13.69 11.38 14.29
N VAL A 63 12.82 11.37 15.30
CA VAL A 63 12.87 12.30 16.44
C VAL A 63 13.19 11.52 17.71
N TYR A 64 13.99 12.14 18.58
CA TYR A 64 14.45 11.51 19.83
C TYR A 64 14.30 12.48 21.00
N VAL A 65 13.90 11.93 22.14
CA VAL A 65 13.86 12.61 23.44
C VAL A 65 14.84 11.90 24.37
N ASN A 66 15.87 12.60 24.85
CA ASN A 66 16.91 12.04 25.71
C ASN A 66 17.48 10.69 25.19
N GLY A 67 17.74 10.61 23.87
CA GLY A 67 18.25 9.40 23.19
C GLY A 67 17.19 8.35 22.83
N THR A 68 15.96 8.47 23.34
CA THR A 68 14.87 7.54 22.99
C THR A 68 14.19 7.98 21.71
N ARG A 69 14.17 7.10 20.69
CA ARG A 69 13.46 7.33 19.43
C ARG A 69 11.95 7.32 19.65
N LEU A 70 11.26 8.25 19.00
CA LEU A 70 9.80 8.28 18.91
C LEU A 70 9.36 7.63 17.61
N GLY A 71 8.21 6.96 17.67
CA GLY A 71 7.48 6.50 16.49
C GLY A 71 8.19 5.45 15.63
N GLY A 72 7.66 5.32 14.41
CA GLY A 72 8.05 4.34 13.42
C GLY A 72 8.98 4.88 12.34
N TYR A 73 8.84 4.29 11.14
CA TYR A 73 9.63 4.58 9.95
C TYR A 73 8.74 5.15 8.85
N VAL A 74 9.37 5.74 7.82
CA VAL A 74 8.69 6.38 6.68
C VAL A 74 7.63 7.37 7.17
N SER A 75 8.03 8.24 8.08
CA SER A 75 7.15 9.19 8.76
C SER A 75 7.76 10.60 8.74
N PRO A 76 6.95 11.65 8.52
CA PRO A 76 5.54 11.63 8.11
C PRO A 76 5.30 10.94 6.78
N ALA A 77 4.11 10.34 6.62
CA ALA A 77 3.72 9.73 5.35
C ALA A 77 3.70 10.77 4.21
N PRO A 78 4.02 10.37 2.96
CA PRO A 78 4.02 11.27 1.81
C PRO A 78 2.63 11.89 1.56
N THR A 79 2.58 13.19 1.34
CA THR A 79 1.38 13.97 0.96
C THR A 79 1.79 15.14 0.09
N ASN A 80 0.85 15.78 -0.59
CA ASN A 80 1.07 17.08 -1.20
C ASN A 80 1.07 18.17 -0.10
N PRO A 81 2.23 18.77 0.25
CA PRO A 81 2.33 19.68 1.39
C PRO A 81 1.55 20.98 1.20
N GLU A 82 1.31 21.41 -0.03
CA GLU A 82 0.54 22.63 -0.31
C GLU A 82 -0.96 22.45 -0.05
N LYS A 83 -1.44 21.22 -0.11
CA LYS A 83 -2.84 20.87 0.13
C LYS A 83 -3.06 20.27 1.50
N ARG A 84 -2.10 19.47 1.96
CA ARG A 84 -2.21 18.71 3.20
C ARG A 84 -0.84 18.24 3.65
N LYS A 85 -0.33 18.78 4.75
CA LYS A 85 0.95 18.37 5.33
C LYS A 85 0.75 17.54 6.58
N ALA A 86 1.15 16.27 6.53
CA ALA A 86 1.05 15.37 7.66
C ALA A 86 2.00 15.78 8.81
N TYR A 87 1.53 15.71 10.05
CA TYR A 87 2.33 15.78 11.26
C TYR A 87 2.06 14.60 12.19
N LEU A 88 3.00 14.37 13.09
CA LEU A 88 2.94 13.32 14.10
C LEU A 88 2.88 13.93 15.50
N ALA A 89 2.17 13.26 16.41
CA ALA A 89 1.95 13.72 17.78
C ALA A 89 2.17 12.58 18.79
N TYR A 90 2.89 12.87 19.89
CA TYR A 90 3.23 11.89 20.92
C TYR A 90 3.06 12.47 22.31
N ASP A 91 2.64 11.64 23.27
CA ASP A 91 2.77 11.93 24.68
C ASP A 91 4.16 11.45 25.15
N VAL A 92 5.02 12.38 25.50
CA VAL A 92 6.40 12.14 25.91
C VAL A 92 6.67 12.46 27.38
N THR A 93 5.60 12.58 28.18
CA THR A 93 5.67 12.97 29.59
C THR A 93 6.68 12.13 30.37
N GLU A 94 6.69 10.83 30.16
CA GLU A 94 7.54 9.91 30.90
C GLU A 94 9.02 9.89 30.43
N LEU A 95 9.33 10.52 29.31
CA LEU A 95 10.69 10.63 28.79
C LEU A 95 11.45 11.84 29.33
N LEU A 96 10.74 12.76 30.01
CA LEU A 96 11.33 13.99 30.49
C LEU A 96 11.71 13.86 31.94
N ALA A 97 12.94 14.30 32.27
CA ALA A 97 13.47 14.37 33.61
C ALA A 97 13.40 15.79 34.12
N ASP A 98 13.44 15.96 35.48
CA ASP A 98 13.67 17.25 36.10
C ASP A 98 15.04 17.80 35.67
N GLY A 99 15.10 19.10 35.41
CA GLY A 99 16.31 19.75 34.94
C GLY A 99 16.53 19.63 33.42
N ARG A 100 17.72 19.22 33.01
CA ARG A 100 18.17 19.31 31.62
C ARG A 100 17.71 18.12 30.79
N ASN A 101 17.11 18.41 29.66
CA ASN A 101 16.65 17.46 28.65
C ASN A 101 17.20 17.81 27.26
N CYS A 102 17.14 16.89 26.35
CA CYS A 102 17.61 17.03 24.96
C CYS A 102 16.61 16.49 23.95
N LEU A 103 16.25 17.30 22.97
CA LEU A 103 15.57 16.89 21.75
C LEU A 103 16.59 16.78 20.62
N THR A 104 16.55 15.71 19.85
CA THR A 104 17.29 15.61 18.59
C THR A 104 16.39 15.10 17.48
N ALA A 105 16.71 15.47 16.24
CA ALA A 105 16.00 15.02 15.07
C ALA A 105 16.98 14.82 13.91
N ASP A 106 16.84 13.68 13.23
CA ASP A 106 17.53 13.36 11.99
C ASP A 106 16.49 13.52 10.89
N ALA A 107 16.57 14.59 10.12
CA ALA A 107 15.62 14.91 9.07
C ALA A 107 16.22 14.67 7.70
N HIS A 108 15.43 14.06 6.82
CA HIS A 108 15.80 13.71 5.46
C HIS A 108 14.94 14.46 4.44
N TYR A 109 15.58 14.95 3.40
CA TYR A 109 14.97 15.53 2.22
C TYR A 109 15.46 14.80 0.98
N LEU A 110 14.59 14.01 0.37
CA LEU A 110 14.94 13.25 -0.83
C LEU A 110 15.18 14.18 -2.03
N GLY A 111 14.24 15.04 -2.32
CA GLY A 111 14.28 16.05 -3.40
C GLY A 111 14.37 15.46 -4.81
N GLY A 112 13.66 16.03 -5.76
CA GLY A 112 13.77 15.67 -7.16
C GLY A 112 13.25 14.30 -7.59
N SER A 113 12.75 13.46 -6.66
CA SER A 113 11.94 12.30 -7.02
C SER A 113 10.60 12.78 -7.59
N GLY A 114 10.06 12.10 -8.56
CA GLY A 114 8.80 12.48 -9.15
C GLY A 114 7.63 11.61 -8.81
N GLN A 115 7.87 10.40 -8.30
CA GLN A 115 6.82 9.39 -8.16
C GLN A 115 6.34 9.12 -6.73
N ASN A 116 7.12 9.48 -5.71
CA ASN A 116 6.83 9.07 -4.32
C ASN A 116 6.66 10.25 -3.39
N TYR A 117 7.18 11.40 -3.76
CA TYR A 117 7.18 12.59 -2.94
C TYR A 117 6.93 13.81 -3.81
N TYR A 118 6.19 14.76 -3.26
CA TYR A 118 6.07 16.08 -3.83
C TYR A 118 7.40 16.80 -3.66
N ASP A 119 7.91 17.41 -4.74
CA ASP A 119 9.13 18.20 -4.70
C ASP A 119 8.93 19.50 -3.89
N GLY A 120 9.97 20.24 -3.65
CA GLY A 120 9.95 21.49 -2.91
C GLY A 120 11.27 21.75 -2.22
N LEU A 121 11.21 22.37 -1.05
CA LEU A 121 12.37 22.76 -0.27
C LEU A 121 12.39 22.04 1.08
N PRO A 122 13.57 21.64 1.58
CA PRO A 122 13.69 20.91 2.83
C PRO A 122 13.25 21.74 4.03
N GLY A 123 12.66 21.07 5.01
CA GLY A 123 12.30 21.66 6.28
C GLY A 123 11.94 20.63 7.33
N PHE A 124 12.17 21.01 8.56
CA PHE A 124 11.79 20.28 9.76
C PHE A 124 11.10 21.24 10.73
N ARG A 125 10.03 20.80 11.38
CA ARG A 125 9.24 21.58 12.34
C ARG A 125 8.90 20.71 13.53
N LEU A 126 9.14 21.20 14.74
CA LEU A 126 8.83 20.50 15.99
C LEU A 126 8.35 21.47 17.05
N GLN A 127 7.35 21.05 17.82
CA GLN A 127 6.82 21.76 18.97
C GLN A 127 6.56 20.79 20.12
N LEU A 128 7.09 21.10 21.32
CA LEU A 128 6.85 20.36 22.54
C LEU A 128 6.12 21.28 23.51
N GLN A 129 4.90 20.91 23.86
CA GLN A 129 4.07 21.62 24.87
C GLN A 129 4.24 20.93 26.20
N LEU A 130 4.61 21.72 27.23
CA LEU A 130 4.81 21.28 28.61
C LEU A 130 3.73 21.90 29.47
N VAL A 131 2.93 21.10 30.14
CA VAL A 131 1.90 21.50 31.08
C VAL A 131 2.34 21.02 32.47
N TYR A 132 2.51 21.95 33.42
CA TYR A 132 2.93 21.65 34.78
C TYR A 132 1.75 21.45 35.72
N GLU A 133 1.96 20.80 36.87
CA GLU A 133 0.92 20.57 37.87
C GLU A 133 0.35 21.89 38.48
N ASP A 134 1.13 22.97 38.47
CA ASP A 134 0.68 24.29 38.91
C ASP A 134 -0.16 25.03 37.87
N GLY A 135 -0.45 24.39 36.73
CA GLY A 135 -1.22 24.95 35.62
C GLY A 135 -0.43 25.86 34.69
N THR A 136 0.86 26.08 34.94
CA THR A 136 1.69 26.85 33.99
C THR A 136 2.05 26.02 32.77
N GLU A 137 2.23 26.70 31.64
CA GLU A 137 2.58 26.06 30.35
C GLU A 137 3.86 26.68 29.77
N THR A 138 4.65 25.88 29.12
CA THR A 138 5.79 26.33 28.31
C THR A 138 5.87 25.56 27.01
N VAL A 139 6.44 26.20 25.99
CA VAL A 139 6.59 25.60 24.65
C VAL A 139 8.05 25.62 24.26
N VAL A 140 8.58 24.44 23.91
CA VAL A 140 9.88 24.29 23.23
C VAL A 140 9.61 24.05 21.76
N LYS A 141 10.12 24.97 20.92
CA LYS A 141 9.79 24.93 19.47
C LYS A 141 11.01 25.13 18.60
N THR A 142 10.90 24.68 17.36
CA THR A 142 11.94 24.93 16.35
C THR A 142 12.00 26.42 16.02
N ASP A 143 13.20 26.96 16.12
CA ASP A 143 13.56 28.34 15.82
C ASP A 143 15.09 28.48 15.60
N ALA A 144 15.60 29.72 15.49
CA ALA A 144 17.03 29.99 15.31
C ALA A 144 17.91 29.60 16.51
N SER A 145 17.35 29.22 17.67
CA SER A 145 18.09 28.75 18.83
C SER A 145 18.51 27.29 18.76
N TRP A 146 17.97 26.52 17.79
CA TRP A 146 18.37 25.15 17.54
C TRP A 146 19.77 25.08 16.91
N GLN A 147 20.44 23.98 17.16
CA GLN A 147 21.73 23.66 16.56
C GLN A 147 21.57 22.55 15.55
N ALA A 148 22.38 22.57 14.50
CA ALA A 148 22.51 21.48 13.53
C ALA A 148 23.96 21.00 13.48
N LEU A 149 24.18 19.71 13.23
CA LEU A 149 25.53 19.18 12.96
C LEU A 149 26.08 19.83 11.68
N LYS A 150 27.34 20.21 11.76
CA LYS A 150 28.10 20.75 10.63
C LYS A 150 28.49 19.64 9.64
N GLU A 151 28.98 18.53 10.16
CA GLU A 151 29.31 17.32 9.44
C GLU A 151 28.39 16.20 9.91
N MET A 152 27.66 15.62 8.99
CA MET A 152 26.68 14.60 9.29
C MET A 152 27.20 13.22 8.94
N PRO A 153 26.70 12.17 9.61
CA PRO A 153 27.04 10.80 9.23
C PRO A 153 26.56 10.43 7.84
N HIS A 154 25.36 10.87 7.42
CA HIS A 154 24.87 10.65 6.06
C HIS A 154 25.60 11.51 5.03
N ALA A 155 26.04 10.91 3.95
CA ALA A 155 26.52 11.62 2.77
C ALA A 155 25.36 12.33 2.07
N VAL A 156 25.60 13.55 1.62
CA VAL A 156 24.61 14.40 0.96
C VAL A 156 24.81 14.38 -0.54
N GLY A 157 23.74 14.31 -1.33
CA GLY A 157 23.80 14.34 -2.78
C GLY A 157 24.21 13.01 -3.40
N THR A 158 23.97 11.90 -2.69
CA THR A 158 24.10 10.56 -3.28
C THR A 158 23.07 10.37 -4.39
N PRO A 159 23.36 9.57 -5.43
CA PRO A 159 22.42 9.34 -6.50
C PRO A 159 21.18 8.58 -6.02
N TYR A 160 20.08 8.71 -6.78
CA TYR A 160 18.94 7.83 -6.63
C TYR A 160 19.32 6.39 -6.90
N GLN A 161 18.68 5.51 -6.16
CA GLN A 161 18.70 4.11 -6.49
C GLN A 161 17.91 3.87 -7.78
N GLN A 162 18.38 2.93 -8.57
CA GLN A 162 17.73 2.57 -9.82
C GLN A 162 17.39 3.79 -10.70
N ASN A 163 16.13 3.97 -11.07
CA ASN A 163 15.67 4.82 -12.17
C ASN A 163 15.01 6.14 -11.72
N ARG A 164 15.33 6.73 -10.60
CA ARG A 164 14.73 7.94 -10.00
C ARG A 164 13.34 7.71 -9.36
N ARG A 165 12.80 6.52 -9.36
CA ARG A 165 11.45 6.25 -8.83
C ARG A 165 11.49 5.89 -7.36
N VAL A 166 12.53 5.21 -6.93
CA VAL A 166 12.75 4.83 -5.54
C VAL A 166 13.73 5.77 -4.84
N SER A 167 13.89 5.59 -3.55
CA SER A 167 14.73 6.36 -2.66
C SER A 167 16.19 6.48 -3.14
N ALA A 168 16.95 7.40 -2.57
CA ALA A 168 18.38 7.54 -2.84
C ALA A 168 19.22 6.57 -2.00
N ILE A 169 20.48 6.38 -2.41
CA ILE A 169 21.46 5.59 -1.67
C ILE A 169 21.70 6.24 -0.30
N GLU A 170 21.57 5.47 0.78
CA GLU A 170 22.05 5.86 2.11
C GLU A 170 23.50 5.44 2.27
N ALA A 171 24.40 6.42 2.37
CA ALA A 171 25.82 6.20 2.70
C ALA A 171 26.10 6.85 4.05
N TYR A 172 26.33 6.01 5.07
CA TYR A 172 26.44 6.43 6.46
C TYR A 172 27.86 6.19 6.99
N ASP A 173 28.49 7.24 7.50
CA ASP A 173 29.82 7.17 8.15
C ASP A 173 29.69 7.32 9.66
N ALA A 174 29.75 6.18 10.37
CA ALA A 174 29.57 6.12 11.81
C ALA A 174 30.60 6.93 12.61
N ARG A 175 31.78 7.21 12.06
CA ARG A 175 32.85 8.00 12.70
C ARG A 175 32.43 9.46 12.92
N LYS A 176 31.46 9.96 12.16
CA LYS A 176 31.01 11.37 12.18
C LYS A 176 29.95 11.65 13.25
N LEU A 177 29.27 10.65 13.78
CA LEU A 177 28.28 10.82 14.82
C LEU A 177 28.81 10.34 16.16
N ASP A 178 28.95 11.26 17.10
CA ASP A 178 29.22 10.96 18.50
C ASP A 178 27.95 10.33 19.12
N PRO A 179 28.04 9.14 19.77
CA PRO A 179 26.88 8.52 20.43
C PRO A 179 26.19 9.41 21.48
N GLU A 180 26.98 10.27 22.16
CA GLU A 180 26.49 11.17 23.19
C GLU A 180 25.70 12.39 22.61
N TRP A 181 25.70 12.59 21.28
CA TRP A 181 24.99 13.66 20.60
C TRP A 181 23.52 13.80 21.04
N ARG A 182 22.86 12.69 21.35
CA ARG A 182 21.43 12.62 21.65
C ARG A 182 21.08 12.94 23.11
N TYR A 183 22.10 13.19 23.96
CA TYR A 183 21.91 13.40 25.40
C TYR A 183 22.24 14.83 25.83
N ALA A 184 21.61 15.28 26.91
CA ALA A 184 21.88 16.57 27.50
C ALA A 184 23.34 16.63 28.00
N GLY A 185 23.97 17.80 27.86
CA GLY A 185 25.34 18.02 28.30
C GLY A 185 26.43 17.76 27.26
N TRP A 186 26.10 17.13 26.11
CA TRP A 186 27.06 16.94 25.03
C TRP A 186 27.63 18.28 24.54
N ARG A 187 28.92 18.32 24.34
CA ARG A 187 29.66 19.49 23.84
C ARG A 187 30.84 19.00 22.99
N LYS A 188 30.93 19.53 21.78
CA LYS A 188 32.07 19.35 20.88
C LYS A 188 32.28 20.66 20.14
N GLU A 189 33.39 21.32 20.42
CA GLU A 189 33.69 22.64 19.85
C GLU A 189 33.73 22.58 18.31
N GLY A 190 33.08 23.56 17.67
CA GLY A 190 33.03 23.66 16.21
C GLY A 190 32.19 22.60 15.49
N ALA A 191 31.58 21.63 16.20
CA ALA A 191 30.80 20.57 15.60
C ALA A 191 29.40 20.98 15.13
N THR A 192 28.89 22.10 15.60
CA THR A 192 27.53 22.58 15.28
C THR A 192 27.52 23.95 14.59
N VAL A 193 26.43 24.20 13.89
CA VAL A 193 26.02 25.50 13.37
C VAL A 193 24.61 25.82 13.87
N LYS A 194 24.23 27.09 13.88
CA LYS A 194 22.84 27.47 14.18
C LYS A 194 21.93 27.00 13.04
N ALA A 195 20.80 26.44 13.39
CA ALA A 195 19.73 26.17 12.45
C ALA A 195 19.26 27.49 11.80
N LYS A 196 18.83 27.42 10.56
CA LYS A 196 18.34 28.57 9.79
C LYS A 196 16.86 28.39 9.52
N PRO A 197 16.09 29.49 9.39
CA PRO A 197 14.76 29.38 8.82
C PRO A 197 14.85 28.64 7.49
N ALA A 198 13.99 27.65 7.29
CA ALA A 198 13.91 26.91 6.04
C ALA A 198 13.46 27.85 4.91
N LEU A 199 13.85 27.52 3.70
CA LEU A 199 13.39 28.24 2.50
C LEU A 199 11.97 27.82 2.09
N ILE A 200 11.39 26.84 2.75
CA ILE A 200 9.98 26.45 2.59
C ILE A 200 9.14 27.71 2.62
N GLY A 201 8.45 27.96 1.54
CA GLY A 201 7.81 29.25 1.27
C GLY A 201 6.62 29.57 2.14
N SER A 202 6.24 28.75 3.13
CA SER A 202 5.12 29.16 3.93
C SER A 202 5.01 28.48 5.30
N ASP A 203 4.78 29.31 6.28
CA ASP A 203 4.11 28.93 7.51
C ASP A 203 2.64 28.49 7.24
N ASP A 204 2.19 28.51 5.99
CA ASP A 204 0.80 28.38 5.54
C ASP A 204 0.44 27.01 5.01
N TRP A 205 1.32 26.01 5.09
CA TRP A 205 0.93 24.64 4.73
C TRP A 205 -0.16 24.12 5.67
N PRO A 206 -1.29 23.64 5.13
CA PRO A 206 -2.35 23.06 5.94
C PRO A 206 -1.85 21.83 6.69
N MET A 207 -1.71 21.93 8.01
CA MET A 207 -1.20 20.85 8.85
C MET A 207 -2.32 19.93 9.29
N GLU A 208 -2.20 18.64 9.05
CA GLU A 208 -3.16 17.60 9.45
C GLU A 208 -2.45 16.47 10.21
N ALA A 209 -3.05 15.95 11.27
CA ALA A 209 -2.53 14.77 11.94
C ALA A 209 -2.53 13.57 10.99
N GLN A 210 -1.42 12.84 10.90
CA GLN A 210 -1.32 11.64 10.09
C GLN A 210 -2.39 10.64 10.52
N ARG A 211 -3.22 10.17 9.58
CA ARG A 211 -4.31 9.24 9.88
C ARG A 211 -3.87 7.79 9.90
N ILE A 212 -2.98 7.42 8.98
CA ILE A 212 -2.48 6.06 8.90
C ILE A 212 -1.43 5.79 9.97
N PRO A 213 -1.31 4.55 10.44
CA PRO A 213 -0.21 4.17 11.31
C PRO A 213 1.15 4.41 10.64
N GLU A 214 2.15 4.63 11.45
CA GLU A 214 3.55 4.71 10.99
C GLU A 214 4.05 3.35 10.50
N GLY A 215 5.12 3.35 9.72
CA GLY A 215 5.83 2.13 9.38
C GLY A 215 6.41 1.45 10.63
N ALA A 216 6.18 0.16 10.78
CA ALA A 216 6.63 -0.64 11.90
C ALA A 216 7.35 -1.90 11.42
N ILE A 217 8.42 -2.32 12.11
CA ILE A 217 9.01 -3.63 11.89
C ILE A 217 8.05 -4.68 12.43
N ALA A 218 7.53 -5.52 11.55
CA ALA A 218 6.65 -6.61 11.91
C ALA A 218 7.41 -7.84 12.39
N GLU A 219 8.57 -8.08 11.78
CA GLU A 219 9.39 -9.24 12.05
C GLU A 219 10.87 -8.94 11.82
N GLU A 220 11.72 -9.48 12.66
CA GLU A 220 13.17 -9.52 12.47
C GLU A 220 13.55 -10.92 11.99
N ILE A 221 13.92 -11.03 10.73
CA ILE A 221 14.21 -12.30 10.06
C ILE A 221 15.71 -12.57 10.12
N LYS A 222 16.09 -13.66 10.75
CA LYS A 222 17.46 -14.17 10.71
C LYS A 222 17.74 -14.77 9.34
N CYS A 223 18.62 -14.17 8.58
CA CYS A 223 18.96 -14.64 7.25
C CYS A 223 19.82 -15.90 7.29
N VAL A 224 19.61 -16.76 6.30
CA VAL A 224 20.48 -17.91 6.04
C VAL A 224 21.62 -17.47 5.13
N LYS A 225 22.88 -17.66 5.59
CA LYS A 225 24.04 -17.41 4.75
C LYS A 225 24.12 -18.48 3.67
N LEU A 226 24.20 -18.04 2.42
CA LEU A 226 24.35 -18.94 1.27
C LEU A 226 25.83 -19.36 1.06
N PRO A 227 26.08 -20.44 0.31
CA PRO A 227 27.42 -20.78 -0.13
C PRO A 227 28.13 -19.60 -0.81
N GLN A 228 29.46 -19.56 -0.73
CA GLN A 228 30.25 -18.53 -1.39
C GLN A 228 29.89 -18.47 -2.89
N PRO A 229 29.57 -17.28 -3.43
CA PRO A 229 29.28 -17.14 -4.86
C PRO A 229 30.46 -17.62 -5.73
N ASN A 230 30.13 -18.21 -6.87
CA ASN A 230 31.11 -18.62 -7.87
C ASN A 230 31.61 -17.40 -8.65
N GLY A 231 32.91 -17.42 -9.06
CA GLY A 231 33.44 -16.44 -10.02
C GLY A 231 34.55 -15.56 -9.51
N GLY A 232 35.75 -15.80 -10.05
CA GLY A 232 36.90 -14.95 -10.30
C GLY A 232 37.43 -14.03 -9.21
N GLU A 233 38.40 -13.23 -9.54
CA GLU A 233 39.05 -12.20 -8.71
C GLU A 233 38.12 -11.08 -8.20
N ALA A 234 36.80 -11.35 -8.17
CA ALA A 234 35.82 -10.44 -7.68
C ALA A 234 35.91 -10.25 -6.17
N GLU A 235 35.70 -9.04 -5.71
CA GLU A 235 35.56 -8.61 -4.32
C GLU A 235 34.84 -9.69 -3.48
N PHE A 236 35.43 -10.05 -2.32
CA PHE A 236 34.84 -11.01 -1.39
C PHE A 236 33.42 -10.61 -1.03
N ALA A 237 32.46 -11.45 -1.39
CA ALA A 237 31.03 -11.20 -1.21
C ALA A 237 30.40 -12.31 -0.38
N GLN A 238 29.47 -11.94 0.48
CA GLN A 238 28.68 -12.86 1.29
C GLN A 238 27.21 -12.60 1.03
N VAL A 239 26.46 -13.64 0.66
CA VAL A 239 25.03 -13.52 0.29
C VAL A 239 24.18 -14.17 1.37
N PHE A 240 23.10 -13.49 1.73
CA PHE A 240 22.16 -13.88 2.78
C PHE A 240 20.75 -13.96 2.21
N ASP A 241 20.02 -15.05 2.48
CA ASP A 241 18.63 -15.29 2.06
C ASP A 241 17.70 -15.04 3.23
N ALA A 242 16.75 -14.13 3.08
CA ALA A 242 15.65 -13.89 4.02
C ALA A 242 14.53 -14.92 3.91
N GLY A 243 14.60 -15.87 2.96
CA GLY A 243 13.61 -16.92 2.74
C GLY A 243 12.37 -16.47 1.96
N ALA A 244 12.13 -15.18 1.87
CA ALA A 244 10.99 -14.59 1.16
C ALA A 244 11.29 -13.13 0.78
N ILE A 245 10.58 -12.62 -0.23
CA ILE A 245 10.60 -11.19 -0.54
C ILE A 245 9.93 -10.43 0.60
N VAL A 246 10.59 -9.38 1.07
CA VAL A 246 10.12 -8.48 2.13
C VAL A 246 10.38 -7.03 1.74
N SER A 247 9.54 -6.12 2.18
CA SER A 247 9.83 -4.68 2.20
C SER A 247 10.48 -4.33 3.53
N GLY A 248 11.56 -3.57 3.49
CA GLY A 248 12.28 -3.18 4.70
C GLY A 248 13.77 -2.95 4.44
N TRP A 249 14.59 -3.39 5.36
CA TRP A 249 16.04 -3.18 5.33
C TRP A 249 16.80 -4.22 6.15
N PRO A 250 18.06 -4.51 5.81
CA PRO A 250 18.91 -5.32 6.67
C PRO A 250 19.44 -4.48 7.84
N ARG A 251 19.61 -5.13 8.98
CA ARG A 251 20.37 -4.65 10.12
C ARG A 251 21.66 -5.41 10.21
N LEU A 252 22.77 -4.69 10.25
CA LEU A 252 24.10 -5.22 10.48
C LEU A 252 24.41 -5.28 11.97
N ALA A 253 25.14 -6.31 12.41
CA ALA A 253 25.80 -6.40 13.71
C ALA A 253 27.21 -6.96 13.48
N LEU A 254 28.20 -6.07 13.31
CA LEU A 254 29.55 -6.42 12.85
C LEU A 254 30.63 -5.85 13.78
N LYS A 255 31.77 -6.51 13.78
CA LYS A 255 33.03 -6.02 14.38
C LYS A 255 34.04 -5.77 13.27
N GLY A 256 34.67 -4.62 13.27
CA GLY A 256 35.63 -4.32 12.20
C GLY A 256 36.58 -3.19 12.52
N VAL A 257 37.47 -2.93 11.57
CA VAL A 257 38.47 -1.88 11.66
C VAL A 257 37.83 -0.55 11.27
N GLU A 258 38.21 0.53 11.94
CA GLU A 258 37.77 1.89 11.60
C GLU A 258 38.01 2.18 10.11
N GLY A 259 37.01 2.74 9.47
CA GLY A 259 37.04 3.12 8.06
C GLY A 259 36.69 2.00 7.07
N THR A 260 36.44 0.76 7.56
CA THR A 260 35.92 -0.31 6.71
C THR A 260 34.55 0.12 6.13
N VAL A 261 34.45 0.08 4.80
CA VAL A 261 33.21 0.39 4.08
C VAL A 261 32.48 -0.90 3.74
N VAL A 262 31.35 -1.11 4.34
CA VAL A 262 30.47 -2.27 4.12
C VAL A 262 29.35 -1.83 3.18
N ARG A 263 29.23 -2.49 2.02
CA ARG A 263 28.19 -2.24 1.05
C ARG A 263 27.14 -3.34 1.09
N LEU A 264 25.89 -2.97 1.14
CA LEU A 264 24.73 -3.85 1.12
C LEU A 264 24.03 -3.70 -0.22
N ARG A 265 23.96 -4.76 -1.02
CA ARG A 265 23.21 -4.83 -2.27
C ARG A 265 21.99 -5.73 -2.09
N TYR A 266 20.96 -5.46 -2.85
CA TYR A 266 19.66 -6.08 -2.69
C TYR A 266 19.14 -6.65 -4.00
N SER A 267 18.40 -7.78 -3.95
CA SER A 267 17.66 -8.29 -5.10
C SER A 267 16.55 -9.25 -4.68
N GLU A 268 15.55 -9.37 -5.53
CA GLU A 268 14.53 -10.43 -5.45
C GLU A 268 15.12 -11.79 -5.89
N ASP A 269 16.14 -11.79 -6.79
CA ASP A 269 16.75 -12.95 -7.40
C ASP A 269 18.28 -13.00 -7.30
N LEU A 270 18.82 -14.18 -7.56
CA LEU A 270 20.25 -14.41 -7.76
C LEU A 270 20.57 -14.65 -9.23
N ASP A 271 21.78 -14.29 -9.63
CA ASP A 271 22.33 -14.67 -10.92
C ASP A 271 22.85 -16.13 -10.90
N GLU A 272 23.35 -16.61 -12.03
CA GLU A 272 23.89 -17.96 -12.21
C GLU A 272 25.14 -18.26 -11.36
N ASN A 273 25.79 -17.23 -10.85
CA ASN A 273 26.96 -17.32 -9.98
C ASN A 273 26.61 -17.29 -8.49
N GLY A 274 25.32 -17.08 -8.13
CA GLY A 274 24.86 -16.93 -6.77
C GLY A 274 25.07 -15.54 -6.18
N ARG A 275 25.29 -14.51 -7.03
CA ARG A 275 25.34 -13.10 -6.66
C ARG A 275 23.93 -12.49 -6.79
N VAL A 276 23.67 -11.41 -6.07
CA VAL A 276 22.42 -10.67 -6.29
C VAL A 276 22.35 -10.21 -7.75
N LYS A 277 21.22 -10.51 -8.37
CA LYS A 277 20.96 -10.14 -9.77
C LYS A 277 20.79 -8.64 -9.87
N HIS A 278 21.70 -7.98 -10.56
CA HIS A 278 21.51 -6.60 -10.96
C HIS A 278 20.62 -6.58 -12.20
N ASN A 279 19.91 -5.50 -12.38
CA ASN A 279 19.14 -5.31 -13.57
C ASN A 279 17.76 -5.94 -13.50
N VAL A 280 16.99 -5.39 -12.63
CA VAL A 280 15.56 -5.42 -12.75
C VAL A 280 15.18 -4.33 -13.73
N THR A 281 14.30 -4.61 -14.62
CA THR A 281 13.83 -3.81 -15.75
C THR A 281 13.83 -2.31 -15.51
N ASN A 282 14.20 -1.55 -16.50
CA ASN A 282 14.40 -0.10 -16.48
C ASN A 282 15.57 0.38 -15.61
N GLU A 283 16.47 -0.51 -15.26
CA GLU A 283 17.63 -0.21 -14.46
C GLU A 283 18.78 0.28 -15.29
N PHE A 284 19.42 1.34 -14.81
CA PHE A 284 20.59 1.89 -15.46
C PHE A 284 21.90 1.41 -14.84
N SER A 285 21.86 0.66 -13.75
CA SER A 285 23.09 0.27 -13.08
C SER A 285 22.85 -0.57 -11.83
N ASP A 286 23.99 -0.95 -11.24
CA ASP A 286 24.15 -1.60 -9.96
C ASP A 286 23.86 -0.69 -8.73
N ARG A 287 23.03 0.34 -8.84
CA ARG A 287 22.79 1.34 -7.78
C ARG A 287 21.76 0.95 -6.72
N TYR A 288 21.31 -0.27 -6.69
CA TYR A 288 20.41 -0.74 -5.63
C TYR A 288 21.19 -1.24 -4.42
N TYR A 289 21.80 -0.29 -3.68
CA TYR A 289 22.64 -0.58 -2.53
C TYR A 289 22.62 0.56 -1.49
N ASP A 290 23.15 0.26 -0.28
CA ASP A 290 23.52 1.23 0.75
C ASP A 290 24.92 0.96 1.27
N GLU A 291 25.53 1.92 1.98
CA GLU A 291 26.89 1.83 2.50
C GLU A 291 26.97 2.24 3.97
N TYR A 292 27.75 1.47 4.71
CA TYR A 292 28.09 1.75 6.09
C TYR A 292 29.60 1.81 6.28
N THR A 293 30.12 2.95 6.73
CA THR A 293 31.53 3.08 7.12
C THR A 293 31.66 2.89 8.62
N MET A 294 32.41 1.88 9.02
CA MET A 294 32.59 1.46 10.41
C MET A 294 33.41 2.46 11.21
N ARG A 295 33.05 2.61 12.49
CA ARG A 295 33.76 3.44 13.46
C ARG A 295 34.98 2.71 14.10
N GLY A 296 34.93 1.36 14.14
CA GLY A 296 35.95 0.53 14.73
C GLY A 296 35.66 0.08 16.17
N ASP A 297 34.39 0.09 16.56
CA ASP A 297 33.98 -0.38 17.88
C ASP A 297 33.99 -1.91 17.99
N GLU A 298 33.90 -2.44 19.22
CA GLU A 298 33.85 -3.87 19.50
C GLU A 298 32.67 -4.58 18.79
N LEU A 299 31.52 -3.95 18.76
CA LEU A 299 30.33 -4.38 18.00
C LEU A 299 29.55 -3.16 17.55
N GLU A 300 29.39 -3.02 16.25
CA GLU A 300 28.61 -1.96 15.66
C GLU A 300 27.30 -2.52 15.10
N THR A 301 26.21 -1.79 15.37
CA THR A 301 24.90 -2.10 14.81
C THR A 301 24.42 -0.93 13.96
N TRP A 302 24.02 -1.21 12.72
CA TRP A 302 23.50 -0.19 11.81
C TRP A 302 22.41 -0.75 10.88
N GLN A 303 21.51 0.11 10.48
CA GLN A 303 20.50 -0.12 9.46
C GLN A 303 20.18 1.20 8.73
N PRO A 304 19.72 1.16 7.46
CA PRO A 304 19.12 2.32 6.81
C PRO A 304 17.89 2.81 7.58
N ASP A 305 17.70 4.13 7.67
CA ASP A 305 16.63 4.75 8.45
C ASP A 305 15.58 5.49 7.59
N PHE A 306 15.94 5.90 6.37
CA PHE A 306 15.15 6.81 5.55
C PHE A 306 14.69 6.21 4.22
N SER A 307 15.16 5.03 3.87
CA SER A 307 14.78 4.32 2.67
C SER A 307 14.45 2.87 2.99
N PHE A 308 13.48 2.31 2.29
CA PHE A 308 13.22 0.88 2.32
C PHE A 308 13.43 0.27 0.94
N LYS A 309 13.66 -1.02 0.90
CA LYS A 309 13.84 -1.81 -0.31
C LYS A 309 12.92 -3.01 -0.26
N ALA A 310 12.64 -3.61 -1.43
CA ALA A 310 12.08 -4.94 -1.45
C ALA A 310 13.12 -5.91 -2.02
N PHE A 311 13.32 -7.01 -1.33
CA PHE A 311 14.34 -7.99 -1.67
C PHE A 311 14.10 -9.31 -0.94
N ARG A 312 14.66 -10.36 -1.47
CA ARG A 312 14.84 -11.63 -0.77
C ARG A 312 16.29 -11.82 -0.34
N TYR A 313 17.23 -11.37 -1.19
CA TYR A 313 18.67 -11.58 -0.99
C TYR A 313 19.39 -10.29 -0.67
N VAL A 314 20.34 -10.38 0.27
CA VAL A 314 21.26 -9.32 0.64
C VAL A 314 22.68 -9.78 0.37
N GLU A 315 23.41 -9.06 -0.47
CA GLU A 315 24.83 -9.28 -0.71
C GLU A 315 25.65 -8.24 0.05
N VAL A 316 26.58 -8.70 0.85
CA VAL A 316 27.52 -7.87 1.62
C VAL A 316 28.89 -7.93 0.98
N THR A 317 29.42 -6.77 0.61
CA THR A 317 30.79 -6.61 0.09
C THR A 317 31.57 -5.56 0.89
N GLY A 318 32.90 -5.50 0.70
CA GLY A 318 33.78 -4.56 1.40
C GLY A 318 34.05 -4.93 2.86
N TYR A 319 33.41 -5.92 3.43
CA TYR A 319 33.70 -6.45 4.76
C TYR A 319 34.67 -7.64 4.65
N PRO A 320 35.89 -7.55 5.22
CA PRO A 320 36.97 -8.52 4.92
C PRO A 320 36.88 -9.81 5.72
N LEU A 321 35.98 -9.93 6.70
CA LEU A 321 35.86 -11.08 7.57
C LEU A 321 34.61 -11.89 7.27
N GLU A 322 34.57 -13.15 7.69
CA GLU A 322 33.34 -13.93 7.69
C GLU A 322 32.34 -13.32 8.65
N ILE A 323 31.12 -13.11 8.15
CA ILE A 323 29.99 -12.64 8.95
C ILE A 323 29.38 -13.83 9.69
N ALA A 324 29.36 -13.75 11.00
CA ALA A 324 28.79 -14.77 11.87
C ALA A 324 27.27 -14.82 11.75
N GLU A 325 26.67 -15.91 12.20
CA GLU A 325 25.22 -16.03 12.33
C GLU A 325 24.64 -14.87 13.16
N GLY A 326 23.57 -14.24 12.64
CA GLY A 326 22.95 -13.06 13.25
C GLY A 326 23.68 -11.74 12.94
N GLY A 327 24.80 -11.75 12.21
CA GLY A 327 25.46 -10.51 11.77
C GLY A 327 24.70 -9.74 10.70
N VAL A 328 23.78 -10.41 9.99
CA VAL A 328 22.77 -9.80 9.09
C VAL A 328 21.40 -10.28 9.51
N THR A 329 20.52 -9.35 9.89
CA THR A 329 19.11 -9.59 10.21
C THR A 329 18.28 -8.70 9.32
N VAL A 330 17.22 -9.22 8.70
CA VAL A 330 16.31 -8.41 7.87
C VAL A 330 15.14 -7.94 8.72
N CYS A 331 14.92 -6.64 8.72
CA CYS A 331 13.77 -5.99 9.35
C CYS A 331 12.65 -5.90 8.30
N TRP A 332 11.67 -6.80 8.37
CA TRP A 332 10.47 -6.72 7.56
C TRP A 332 9.53 -5.67 8.13
N ALA A 333 9.23 -4.65 7.34
CA ALA A 333 8.45 -3.50 7.78
C ALA A 333 7.27 -3.20 6.86
N TYR A 334 6.17 -2.74 7.45
CA TYR A 334 5.01 -2.21 6.72
C TYR A 334 4.26 -1.19 7.59
N THR A 335 3.31 -0.43 7.01
CA THR A 335 2.39 0.42 7.77
C THR A 335 1.71 -0.41 8.86
N GLY A 336 1.80 0.04 10.11
CA GLY A 336 1.43 -0.72 11.32
C GLY A 336 -0.07 -1.01 11.48
N MET A 337 -0.77 -1.28 10.37
CA MET A 337 -2.18 -1.70 10.37
C MET A 337 -2.33 -3.11 10.94
N ALA A 338 -3.33 -3.30 11.80
CA ALA A 338 -3.60 -4.60 12.38
C ALA A 338 -4.13 -5.58 11.33
N GLN A 339 -3.52 -6.77 11.27
CA GLN A 339 -4.09 -7.88 10.51
C GLN A 339 -5.20 -8.52 11.31
N THR A 340 -6.39 -8.55 10.76
CA THR A 340 -7.63 -9.03 11.40
C THR A 340 -8.25 -10.21 10.65
N GLY A 341 -7.92 -10.33 9.35
CA GLY A 341 -8.39 -11.43 8.51
C GLY A 341 -7.58 -12.70 8.70
N GLU A 342 -8.27 -13.83 8.62
CA GLU A 342 -7.71 -15.18 8.68
C GLU A 342 -8.42 -16.08 7.66
N PHE A 343 -7.69 -17.06 7.13
CA PHE A 343 -8.25 -18.10 6.27
C PHE A 343 -7.45 -19.38 6.40
N SER A 344 -8.15 -20.50 6.41
CA SER A 344 -7.58 -21.84 6.36
C SER A 344 -8.56 -22.81 5.71
N CYS A 345 -8.05 -23.78 4.96
CA CYS A 345 -8.84 -24.86 4.39
C CYS A 345 -8.04 -26.17 4.32
N SER A 346 -8.68 -27.26 3.88
CA SER A 346 -8.03 -28.57 3.76
C SER A 346 -7.01 -28.68 2.61
N ALA A 347 -6.92 -27.69 1.71
CA ALA A 347 -5.98 -27.68 0.60
C ALA A 347 -4.76 -26.79 0.91
N GLU A 348 -3.59 -27.39 1.05
CA GLU A 348 -2.36 -26.70 1.45
C GLU A 348 -1.94 -25.60 0.49
N HIS A 349 -2.10 -25.80 -0.82
CA HIS A 349 -1.74 -24.80 -1.81
C HIS A 349 -2.61 -23.54 -1.75
N LEU A 350 -3.90 -23.65 -1.38
CA LEU A 350 -4.78 -22.50 -1.15
C LEU A 350 -4.40 -21.74 0.13
N ASN A 351 -3.95 -22.45 1.17
CA ASN A 351 -3.42 -21.81 2.38
C ASN A 351 -2.14 -21.02 2.07
N LYS A 352 -1.25 -21.58 1.23
CA LYS A 352 -0.06 -20.89 0.74
C LYS A 352 -0.42 -19.68 -0.13
N LEU A 353 -1.41 -19.81 -1.01
CA LEU A 353 -1.92 -18.69 -1.82
C LEU A 353 -2.41 -17.54 -0.93
N TYR A 354 -3.26 -17.85 0.05
CA TYR A 354 -3.74 -16.85 0.99
C TYR A 354 -2.57 -16.16 1.73
N ALA A 355 -1.64 -16.94 2.27
CA ALA A 355 -0.48 -16.40 2.98
C ALA A 355 0.39 -15.49 2.10
N ALA A 356 0.60 -15.88 0.83
CA ALA A 356 1.34 -15.08 -0.15
C ALA A 356 0.61 -13.77 -0.49
N CYS A 357 -0.72 -13.80 -0.65
CA CYS A 357 -1.53 -12.58 -0.82
C CYS A 357 -1.35 -11.63 0.37
N ILE A 358 -1.46 -12.13 1.60
CA ILE A 358 -1.32 -11.33 2.83
C ILE A 358 0.09 -10.74 2.96
N ARG A 359 1.14 -11.53 2.67
CA ARG A 359 2.52 -11.07 2.66
C ARG A 359 2.71 -9.94 1.66
N THR A 360 2.16 -10.08 0.46
CA THR A 360 2.26 -9.07 -0.59
C THR A 360 1.56 -7.78 -0.19
N GLN A 361 0.37 -7.84 0.45
CA GLN A 361 -0.30 -6.65 0.97
C GLN A 361 0.59 -5.89 1.97
N LYS A 362 1.27 -6.60 2.86
CA LYS A 362 2.20 -5.99 3.82
C LYS A 362 3.40 -5.34 3.11
N ASN A 363 4.02 -6.04 2.16
CA ASN A 363 5.14 -5.51 1.39
C ASN A 363 4.79 -4.23 0.63
N ASN A 364 3.57 -4.14 0.11
CA ASN A 364 3.15 -3.05 -0.76
C ASN A 364 2.38 -1.94 -0.01
N THR A 365 2.51 -1.89 1.32
CA THR A 365 1.87 -0.85 2.13
C THR A 365 2.84 -0.34 3.20
N LEU A 366 3.64 0.67 2.87
CA LEU A 366 4.56 1.32 3.80
C LEU A 366 4.54 2.85 3.62
N GLY A 367 3.82 3.55 4.49
CA GLY A 367 3.55 4.99 4.40
C GLY A 367 2.47 5.36 3.37
N GLN A 368 2.23 4.50 2.41
CA GLN A 368 1.19 4.55 1.38
C GLN A 368 1.04 3.16 0.76
N THR A 369 0.00 2.95 -0.07
CA THR A 369 -0.04 1.80 -0.98
C THR A 369 0.94 2.02 -2.12
N VAL A 370 1.56 0.94 -2.61
CA VAL A 370 2.45 1.01 -3.77
C VAL A 370 2.18 -0.16 -4.71
N ASP A 371 2.40 0.06 -5.99
CA ASP A 371 2.34 -0.95 -7.05
C ASP A 371 3.33 -2.08 -6.78
N CYS A 372 4.61 -1.74 -6.74
CA CYS A 372 5.70 -2.64 -6.38
C CYS A 372 6.74 -1.94 -5.49
N PRO A 373 7.20 -2.58 -4.40
CA PRO A 373 8.13 -1.95 -3.46
C PRO A 373 9.59 -2.00 -3.91
N HIS A 374 9.91 -2.77 -4.97
CA HIS A 374 11.27 -2.95 -5.47
C HIS A 374 11.67 -1.84 -6.44
N ARG A 375 10.89 -1.58 -7.48
CA ARG A 375 11.32 -0.77 -8.62
C ARG A 375 10.70 0.63 -8.68
N GLU A 376 9.47 0.82 -8.17
CA GLU A 376 8.71 2.07 -8.33
C GLU A 376 8.31 2.73 -7.02
N GLN A 377 7.76 1.98 -6.08
CA GLN A 377 7.21 2.48 -4.82
C GLN A 377 6.14 3.57 -5.04
N ALA A 378 5.35 3.43 -6.09
CA ALA A 378 4.40 4.42 -6.56
C ALA A 378 2.95 4.05 -6.24
N GLN A 379 2.13 5.04 -5.92
CA GLN A 379 0.72 4.85 -5.59
C GLN A 379 -0.15 5.13 -6.81
N TYR A 380 -0.68 4.05 -7.45
CA TYR A 380 -1.63 4.09 -8.55
C TYR A 380 -3.06 3.87 -8.06
N THR A 381 -4.06 4.48 -8.70
CA THR A 381 -5.48 4.27 -8.34
C THR A 381 -5.96 2.87 -8.60
N ALA A 382 -5.67 2.31 -9.79
CA ALA A 382 -6.11 0.97 -10.14
C ALA A 382 -5.47 -0.10 -9.28
N ASP A 383 -4.15 0.02 -9.03
CA ASP A 383 -3.43 -0.88 -8.13
C ASP A 383 -4.04 -0.88 -6.74
N THR A 384 -4.30 0.31 -6.19
CA THR A 384 -4.94 0.42 -4.88
C THR A 384 -6.37 -0.10 -4.89
N ASP A 385 -7.14 0.09 -5.97
CA ASP A 385 -8.52 -0.42 -6.07
C ASP A 385 -8.57 -1.95 -6.08
N LEU A 386 -7.64 -2.61 -6.78
CA LEU A 386 -7.50 -4.07 -6.76
C LEU A 386 -6.92 -4.56 -5.42
N GLN A 387 -5.92 -3.87 -4.89
CA GLN A 387 -5.31 -4.16 -3.60
C GLN A 387 -6.33 -4.02 -2.45
N ALA A 388 -7.24 -3.05 -2.51
CA ALA A 388 -8.28 -2.81 -1.51
C ALA A 388 -9.18 -4.03 -1.28
N GLU A 389 -9.34 -4.90 -2.27
CA GLU A 389 -10.07 -6.16 -2.13
C GLU A 389 -9.51 -7.00 -0.96
N ALA A 390 -8.20 -7.20 -0.92
CA ALA A 390 -7.54 -7.95 0.15
C ALA A 390 -7.35 -7.11 1.42
N LEU A 391 -6.97 -5.83 1.28
CA LEU A 391 -6.70 -4.94 2.42
C LEU A 391 -7.92 -4.78 3.32
N LEU A 392 -9.09 -4.47 2.75
CA LEU A 392 -10.30 -4.17 3.52
C LEU A 392 -10.93 -5.40 4.20
N TYR A 393 -10.60 -6.62 3.76
CA TYR A 393 -11.06 -7.86 4.40
C TYR A 393 -10.10 -8.37 5.47
N ASN A 394 -8.81 -8.06 5.32
CA ASN A 394 -7.75 -8.69 6.11
C ASN A 394 -7.03 -7.76 7.08
N PHE A 395 -7.23 -6.44 6.95
CA PHE A 395 -6.54 -5.45 7.77
C PHE A 395 -7.47 -4.31 8.19
N GLU A 396 -7.12 -3.65 9.27
CA GLU A 396 -7.70 -2.34 9.62
C GLU A 396 -7.15 -1.26 8.68
N ALA A 397 -7.55 -1.30 7.40
CA ALA A 397 -6.94 -0.55 6.31
C ALA A 397 -7.83 0.55 5.71
N VAL A 398 -9.00 0.83 6.27
CA VAL A 398 -9.93 1.87 5.74
C VAL A 398 -9.23 3.22 5.65
N GLU A 399 -8.46 3.61 6.68
CA GLU A 399 -7.72 4.88 6.68
C GLU A 399 -6.58 4.91 5.64
N VAL A 400 -5.98 3.76 5.31
CA VAL A 400 -4.96 3.65 4.26
C VAL A 400 -5.59 3.92 2.89
N VAL A 401 -6.75 3.32 2.62
CA VAL A 401 -7.50 3.55 1.38
C VAL A 401 -8.03 4.99 1.31
N ALA A 402 -8.52 5.52 2.43
CA ALA A 402 -8.97 6.92 2.50
C ALA A 402 -7.83 7.92 2.25
N LYS A 403 -6.59 7.59 2.70
CA LYS A 403 -5.40 8.39 2.37
C LYS A 403 -5.14 8.40 0.87
N THR A 404 -5.18 7.25 0.20
CA THR A 404 -5.01 7.18 -1.26
C THR A 404 -6.02 8.09 -1.98
N LEU A 405 -7.29 8.01 -1.61
CA LEU A 405 -8.33 8.88 -2.17
C LEU A 405 -8.01 10.37 -1.94
N ALA A 406 -7.54 10.72 -0.75
CA ALA A 406 -7.18 12.09 -0.43
C ALA A 406 -5.93 12.56 -1.21
N ASP A 407 -4.92 11.71 -1.41
CA ASP A 407 -3.73 12.03 -2.19
C ASP A 407 -4.07 12.31 -3.66
N PHE A 408 -4.97 11.51 -4.25
CA PHE A 408 -5.46 11.77 -5.61
C PHE A 408 -6.37 12.99 -5.68
N THR A 409 -7.17 13.28 -4.65
CA THR A 409 -7.92 14.54 -4.54
C THR A 409 -6.98 15.74 -4.57
N ASP A 410 -5.88 15.68 -3.82
CA ASP A 410 -4.87 16.75 -3.76
C ASP A 410 -4.09 16.92 -5.09
N ALA A 411 -4.00 15.84 -5.87
CA ALA A 411 -3.28 15.80 -7.16
C ALA A 411 -4.18 16.04 -8.38
N GLN A 412 -5.51 16.15 -8.21
CA GLN A 412 -6.44 16.29 -9.33
C GLN A 412 -6.13 17.53 -10.18
N LEU A 413 -6.04 17.33 -11.48
CA LEU A 413 -5.74 18.38 -12.46
C LEU A 413 -6.96 19.30 -12.70
N GLU A 414 -6.73 20.43 -13.35
CA GLU A 414 -7.78 21.44 -13.61
C GLU A 414 -8.92 20.89 -14.44
N ASP A 415 -8.64 20.00 -15.38
CA ASP A 415 -9.65 19.37 -16.25
C ASP A 415 -10.45 18.25 -15.54
N GLY A 416 -10.02 17.82 -14.37
CA GLY A 416 -10.67 16.77 -13.57
C GLY A 416 -9.99 15.40 -13.66
N THR A 417 -8.99 15.22 -14.52
CA THR A 417 -8.17 14.00 -14.62
C THR A 417 -7.15 13.92 -13.50
N PHE A 418 -6.42 12.81 -13.43
CA PHE A 418 -5.33 12.62 -12.48
C PHE A 418 -3.99 12.41 -13.19
N PRO A 419 -2.86 12.78 -12.56
CA PRO A 419 -1.59 12.18 -12.90
C PRO A 419 -1.65 10.69 -12.61
N PHE A 420 -0.84 9.89 -13.32
CA PHE A 420 -0.87 8.42 -13.21
C PHE A 420 -0.60 7.89 -11.79
N VAL A 421 0.09 8.66 -10.94
CA VAL A 421 0.37 8.36 -9.51
C VAL A 421 0.18 9.59 -8.63
N ALA A 422 -0.03 9.40 -7.32
CA ALA A 422 -0.08 10.46 -6.32
C ALA A 422 0.44 9.94 -4.96
N PRO A 423 1.22 10.71 -4.17
CA PRO A 423 1.71 12.06 -4.51
C PRO A 423 2.75 12.04 -5.63
N ILE A 424 2.89 13.16 -6.34
CA ILE A 424 3.79 13.28 -7.49
C ILE A 424 4.27 14.73 -7.67
N ASN A 425 5.46 14.90 -8.23
CA ASN A 425 5.92 16.19 -8.77
C ASN A 425 5.44 16.36 -10.21
N TYR A 426 4.19 16.70 -10.41
CA TYR A 426 3.60 16.85 -11.73
C TYR A 426 4.15 18.03 -12.55
N GLU A 427 4.86 18.96 -11.91
CA GLU A 427 5.55 20.04 -12.64
C GLU A 427 6.72 19.51 -13.48
N ASN A 428 7.23 18.31 -13.18
CA ASN A 428 8.25 17.67 -13.99
C ASN A 428 7.61 17.02 -15.23
N PRO A 429 7.97 17.44 -16.47
CA PRO A 429 7.43 16.88 -17.71
C PRO A 429 7.58 15.38 -17.88
N ASP A 430 8.60 14.77 -17.26
CA ASP A 430 8.81 13.32 -17.30
C ASP A 430 7.65 12.51 -16.65
N PHE A 431 6.81 13.18 -15.86
CA PHE A 431 5.69 12.59 -15.14
C PHE A 431 4.31 13.04 -15.66
N HIS A 432 4.24 13.68 -16.82
CA HIS A 432 2.98 14.07 -17.48
C HIS A 432 2.28 12.87 -18.15
N ILE A 433 2.36 11.71 -17.54
CA ILE A 433 1.66 10.50 -17.99
C ILE A 433 0.27 10.49 -17.38
N GLN A 434 -0.72 10.15 -18.19
CA GLN A 434 -2.09 9.89 -17.75
C GLN A 434 -2.50 8.49 -18.19
N ILE A 435 -3.29 7.82 -17.38
CA ILE A 435 -3.86 6.50 -17.69
C ILE A 435 -5.37 6.59 -17.48
N PRO A 436 -6.13 6.94 -18.52
CA PRO A 436 -7.56 7.26 -18.39
C PRO A 436 -8.41 6.16 -17.73
N GLU A 437 -8.08 4.90 -18.00
CA GLU A 437 -8.78 3.78 -17.37
C GLU A 437 -8.47 3.67 -15.86
N TRP A 438 -7.28 4.15 -15.42
CA TRP A 438 -6.89 4.20 -14.00
C TRP A 438 -7.62 5.30 -13.24
N ASP A 439 -7.88 6.45 -13.90
CA ASP A 439 -8.66 7.54 -13.30
C ASP A 439 -10.02 7.05 -12.82
N LEU A 440 -10.69 6.22 -13.63
CA LEU A 440 -12.03 5.71 -13.34
C LEU A 440 -12.09 4.80 -12.11
N HIS A 441 -10.96 4.21 -11.70
CA HIS A 441 -10.86 3.45 -10.46
C HIS A 441 -11.00 4.31 -9.20
N TYR A 442 -10.83 5.64 -9.26
CA TYR A 442 -11.06 6.50 -8.12
C TYR A 442 -12.49 6.38 -7.56
N ALA A 443 -13.48 6.38 -8.44
CA ALA A 443 -14.88 6.29 -8.03
C ALA A 443 -15.24 4.90 -7.46
N THR A 444 -14.69 3.83 -8.02
CA THR A 444 -14.89 2.46 -7.52
C THR A 444 -14.17 2.23 -6.20
N LEU A 445 -12.96 2.74 -6.03
CA LEU A 445 -12.20 2.68 -4.77
C LEU A 445 -12.93 3.44 -3.64
N MET A 446 -13.44 4.64 -3.92
CA MET A 446 -14.25 5.41 -2.99
C MET A 446 -15.50 4.61 -2.55
N TRP A 447 -16.18 3.96 -3.48
CA TRP A 447 -17.34 3.13 -3.20
C TRP A 447 -16.97 1.90 -2.36
N LYS A 448 -15.90 1.18 -2.68
CA LYS A 448 -15.40 0.02 -1.89
C LYS A 448 -15.06 0.39 -0.44
N ALA A 449 -14.39 1.53 -0.25
CA ALA A 449 -14.05 2.00 1.10
C ALA A 449 -15.32 2.31 1.92
N TYR A 450 -16.34 2.89 1.29
CA TYR A 450 -17.66 3.07 1.91
C TYR A 450 -18.35 1.74 2.21
N GLU A 451 -18.38 0.80 1.27
CA GLU A 451 -18.99 -0.52 1.48
C GLU A 451 -18.35 -1.28 2.65
N ALA A 452 -17.04 -1.21 2.78
CA ALA A 452 -16.33 -1.87 3.87
C ALA A 452 -16.58 -1.23 5.24
N SER A 453 -16.67 0.11 5.29
CA SER A 453 -16.74 0.87 6.55
C SER A 453 -18.14 1.32 6.97
N GLY A 454 -19.04 1.52 5.99
CA GLY A 454 -20.33 2.21 6.21
C GLY A 454 -20.18 3.73 6.46
N ASP A 455 -18.95 4.28 6.39
CA ASP A 455 -18.70 5.70 6.66
C ASP A 455 -19.05 6.60 5.46
N VAL A 456 -20.17 7.27 5.54
CA VAL A 456 -20.61 8.28 4.54
C VAL A 456 -19.62 9.45 4.43
N GLY A 457 -18.76 9.67 5.43
CA GLY A 457 -17.70 10.69 5.40
C GLY A 457 -16.74 10.48 4.22
N ILE A 458 -16.45 9.23 3.88
CA ILE A 458 -15.62 8.87 2.71
C ILE A 458 -16.25 9.38 1.42
N LEU A 459 -17.56 9.16 1.26
CA LEU A 459 -18.30 9.63 0.09
C LEU A 459 -18.32 11.16 0.03
N LYS A 460 -18.58 11.84 1.17
CA LYS A 460 -18.60 13.30 1.23
C LYS A 460 -17.25 13.91 0.83
N ASN A 461 -16.16 13.32 1.29
CA ASN A 461 -14.81 13.81 1.02
C ASN A 461 -14.36 13.57 -0.42
N GLY A 462 -14.72 12.41 -1.02
CA GLY A 462 -14.31 12.04 -2.37
C GLY A 462 -15.26 12.43 -3.49
N TYR A 463 -16.50 12.80 -3.16
CA TYR A 463 -17.57 13.02 -4.16
C TYR A 463 -17.20 14.07 -5.22
N GLU A 464 -16.74 15.25 -4.80
CA GLU A 464 -16.47 16.34 -5.73
C GLU A 464 -15.34 16.00 -6.70
N THR A 465 -14.32 15.29 -6.21
CA THR A 465 -13.22 14.77 -7.02
C THR A 465 -13.73 13.75 -8.03
N ALA A 466 -14.50 12.75 -7.59
CA ALA A 466 -15.08 11.75 -8.47
C ALA A 466 -16.03 12.37 -9.50
N ARG A 467 -16.83 13.37 -9.10
CA ARG A 467 -17.73 14.13 -9.98
C ARG A 467 -16.96 14.83 -11.10
N ARG A 468 -15.93 15.62 -10.76
CA ARG A 468 -15.12 16.33 -11.75
C ARG A 468 -14.44 15.37 -12.73
N MET A 469 -13.98 14.22 -12.24
CA MET A 469 -13.40 13.18 -13.10
C MET A 469 -14.41 12.64 -14.10
N VAL A 470 -15.59 12.20 -13.69
CA VAL A 470 -16.60 11.67 -14.64
C VAL A 470 -17.13 12.77 -15.55
N ASP A 471 -17.25 14.03 -15.10
CA ASP A 471 -17.65 15.17 -15.92
C ASP A 471 -16.65 15.43 -17.06
N TYR A 472 -15.34 15.26 -16.82
CA TYR A 472 -14.33 15.30 -17.87
C TYR A 472 -14.63 14.28 -18.97
N PHE A 473 -14.78 13.01 -18.62
CA PHE A 473 -15.08 11.96 -19.62
C PHE A 473 -16.40 12.21 -20.35
N LEU A 474 -17.41 12.73 -19.67
CA LEU A 474 -18.67 13.12 -20.30
C LEU A 474 -18.50 14.29 -21.28
N SER A 475 -17.58 15.21 -21.02
CA SER A 475 -17.33 16.41 -21.86
C SER A 475 -16.62 16.11 -23.17
N ILE A 476 -15.80 15.04 -23.21
CA ILE A 476 -15.04 14.64 -24.41
C ILE A 476 -15.72 13.56 -25.25
N ARG A 477 -16.97 13.19 -24.92
CA ARG A 477 -17.71 12.20 -25.71
C ARG A 477 -17.88 12.66 -27.15
N ASP A 478 -17.73 11.74 -28.05
CA ASP A 478 -18.03 11.93 -29.46
C ASP A 478 -19.53 12.15 -29.67
N ALA A 479 -19.90 13.17 -30.43
CA ALA A 479 -21.29 13.59 -30.58
C ALA A 479 -22.16 12.59 -31.35
N ASP A 480 -21.56 11.86 -32.30
CA ASP A 480 -22.30 10.92 -33.18
C ASP A 480 -22.48 9.56 -32.50
N THR A 481 -21.42 9.04 -31.88
CA THR A 481 -21.43 7.73 -31.23
C THR A 481 -21.89 7.79 -29.77
N GLY A 482 -21.69 8.90 -29.09
CA GLY A 482 -21.94 9.05 -27.65
C GLY A 482 -20.90 8.34 -26.76
N LEU A 483 -19.88 7.71 -27.36
CA LEU A 483 -18.79 7.04 -26.68
C LEU A 483 -17.63 8.01 -26.39
N VAL A 484 -16.77 7.64 -25.45
CA VAL A 484 -15.55 8.39 -25.11
C VAL A 484 -14.40 7.91 -25.99
N PRO A 485 -13.85 8.78 -26.85
CA PRO A 485 -12.71 8.42 -27.71
C PRO A 485 -11.44 8.24 -26.88
N LEU A 486 -10.45 7.56 -27.48
CA LEU A 486 -9.08 7.61 -26.99
C LEU A 486 -8.60 9.05 -26.93
N ASP A 487 -8.19 9.47 -25.76
CA ASP A 487 -7.56 10.77 -25.53
C ASP A 487 -6.03 10.61 -25.46
N LYS A 488 -5.36 11.67 -25.10
CA LYS A 488 -3.94 11.63 -24.75
C LYS A 488 -3.73 10.75 -23.51
N GLY A 489 -2.67 9.97 -23.52
CA GLY A 489 -2.33 9.12 -22.37
C GLY A 489 -1.90 7.72 -22.81
N TRP A 490 -1.61 6.93 -21.83
CA TRP A 490 -1.33 5.51 -21.99
C TRP A 490 -2.59 4.71 -21.63
N HIS A 491 -3.14 3.99 -22.58
CA HIS A 491 -4.38 3.24 -22.39
C HIS A 491 -4.10 1.80 -21.99
N ILE A 492 -4.71 1.36 -20.89
CA ILE A 492 -4.54 0.02 -20.33
C ILE A 492 -5.90 -0.60 -20.04
N SER A 493 -6.28 -1.62 -20.82
CA SER A 493 -7.49 -2.41 -20.56
C SER A 493 -7.25 -3.55 -19.59
N ASP A 494 -6.12 -4.25 -19.74
CA ASP A 494 -5.65 -5.33 -18.88
C ASP A 494 -4.12 -5.28 -18.80
N TRP A 495 -3.51 -5.85 -17.74
CA TRP A 495 -2.07 -5.77 -17.52
C TRP A 495 -1.55 -7.03 -16.79
N PRO A 496 -0.31 -7.46 -16.94
CA PRO A 496 0.76 -6.91 -17.80
C PRO A 496 0.56 -7.38 -19.26
N TYR A 497 1.13 -6.59 -20.15
CA TYR A 497 1.01 -6.78 -21.60
C TYR A 497 -0.43 -6.76 -22.11
N PRO A 498 -0.75 -5.91 -23.07
CA PRO A 498 -2.10 -5.80 -23.57
C PRO A 498 -2.53 -7.12 -24.24
N SER A 499 -3.41 -7.85 -23.57
CA SER A 499 -4.10 -9.00 -24.14
C SER A 499 -5.38 -8.58 -24.87
N VAL A 500 -5.89 -7.38 -24.55
CA VAL A 500 -7.05 -6.75 -25.17
C VAL A 500 -6.59 -5.92 -26.37
N GLU A 501 -7.21 -6.11 -27.53
CA GLU A 501 -6.81 -5.40 -28.76
C GLU A 501 -7.31 -3.96 -28.77
N HIS A 502 -6.39 -3.00 -28.80
CA HIS A 502 -6.67 -1.58 -28.95
C HIS A 502 -6.60 -1.17 -30.40
N LYS A 503 -7.77 -1.17 -31.11
CA LYS A 503 -7.88 -0.81 -32.53
C LYS A 503 -9.09 0.12 -32.72
N GLY A 504 -8.89 1.22 -33.42
CA GLY A 504 -9.89 2.28 -33.55
C GLY A 504 -9.90 3.26 -32.40
N GLN A 505 -10.97 4.05 -32.29
CA GLN A 505 -11.03 5.19 -31.36
C GLN A 505 -11.68 4.90 -30.01
N PHE A 506 -12.39 3.78 -29.86
CA PHE A 506 -13.20 3.51 -28.67
C PHE A 506 -12.83 2.15 -28.06
N LEU A 507 -12.31 2.17 -26.83
CA LEU A 507 -12.01 0.95 -26.07
C LEU A 507 -13.21 0.52 -25.24
N THR A 508 -13.63 -0.72 -25.39
CA THR A 508 -14.82 -1.24 -24.69
C THR A 508 -14.63 -1.22 -23.17
N VAL A 509 -13.46 -1.60 -22.66
CA VAL A 509 -13.17 -1.58 -21.21
C VAL A 509 -13.26 -0.17 -20.64
N GLN A 510 -12.74 0.85 -21.32
CA GLN A 510 -12.83 2.25 -20.89
C GLN A 510 -14.31 2.69 -20.75
N GLN A 511 -15.13 2.37 -21.74
CA GLN A 511 -16.56 2.71 -21.70
C GLN A 511 -17.26 2.05 -20.51
N ILE A 512 -17.00 0.75 -20.28
CA ILE A 512 -17.62 0.01 -19.18
C ILE A 512 -17.15 0.55 -17.81
N LYS A 513 -15.87 0.83 -17.64
CA LYS A 513 -15.35 1.46 -16.43
C LYS A 513 -15.99 2.82 -16.16
N LEU A 514 -16.25 3.62 -17.21
CA LEU A 514 -16.98 4.88 -17.06
C LEU A 514 -18.42 4.66 -16.59
N VAL A 515 -19.14 3.65 -17.11
CA VAL A 515 -20.47 3.29 -16.60
C VAL A 515 -20.43 2.95 -15.12
N LEU A 516 -19.44 2.15 -14.68
CA LEU A 516 -19.28 1.78 -13.26
C LEU A 516 -18.98 3.01 -12.40
N ALA A 517 -18.10 3.90 -12.87
CA ALA A 517 -17.78 5.15 -12.18
C ALA A 517 -18.99 6.08 -12.07
N LEU A 518 -19.76 6.27 -13.14
CA LEU A 518 -21.00 7.07 -13.15
C LEU A 518 -22.03 6.52 -12.15
N ARG A 519 -22.20 5.21 -12.10
CA ARG A 519 -23.10 4.55 -11.13
C ARG A 519 -22.62 4.75 -9.69
N ALA A 520 -21.30 4.66 -9.43
CA ALA A 520 -20.73 4.91 -8.11
C ALA A 520 -20.95 6.36 -7.68
N VAL A 521 -20.67 7.33 -8.56
CA VAL A 521 -20.90 8.77 -8.32
C VAL A 521 -22.39 9.05 -8.09
N GLY A 522 -23.27 8.47 -8.92
CA GLY A 522 -24.72 8.65 -8.80
C GLY A 522 -25.27 8.15 -7.45
N ARG A 523 -24.84 6.96 -7.02
CA ARG A 523 -25.20 6.40 -5.71
C ARG A 523 -24.63 7.22 -4.55
N ALA A 524 -23.38 7.64 -4.66
CA ALA A 524 -22.73 8.49 -3.66
C ALA A 524 -23.47 9.82 -3.50
N ALA A 525 -23.83 10.48 -4.62
CA ALA A 525 -24.63 11.71 -4.61
C ALA A 525 -25.96 11.55 -3.86
N ALA A 526 -26.69 10.47 -4.11
CA ALA A 526 -27.95 10.19 -3.42
C ALA A 526 -27.77 10.05 -1.91
N LEU A 527 -26.73 9.33 -1.46
CA LEU A 527 -26.43 9.10 -0.04
C LEU A 527 -25.99 10.35 0.71
N ILE A 528 -25.31 11.29 0.02
CA ILE A 528 -24.88 12.57 0.64
C ILE A 528 -25.92 13.69 0.51
N GLY A 529 -27.16 13.37 0.10
CA GLY A 529 -28.27 14.31 0.01
C GLY A 529 -28.37 15.08 -1.32
N ARG A 530 -27.66 14.67 -2.37
CA ARG A 530 -27.68 15.27 -3.72
C ARG A 530 -28.47 14.40 -4.71
N ALA A 531 -29.66 13.95 -4.35
CA ALA A 531 -30.40 12.94 -5.10
C ALA A 531 -30.70 13.35 -6.57
N LYS A 532 -30.90 14.65 -6.85
CA LYS A 532 -31.11 15.14 -8.22
C LYS A 532 -29.86 14.93 -9.09
N GLU A 533 -28.68 15.29 -8.58
CA GLU A 533 -27.40 15.05 -9.27
C GLU A 533 -27.21 13.55 -9.49
N GLY A 534 -27.51 12.74 -8.44
CA GLY A 534 -27.45 11.29 -8.53
C GLY A 534 -28.29 10.71 -9.65
N GLY A 535 -29.53 11.21 -9.85
CA GLY A 535 -30.39 10.84 -10.95
C GLY A 535 -29.78 11.18 -12.32
N THR A 536 -29.14 12.35 -12.44
CA THR A 536 -28.46 12.76 -13.69
C THR A 536 -27.33 11.81 -14.07
N TYR A 537 -26.48 11.41 -13.10
CA TYR A 537 -25.40 10.45 -13.38
C TYR A 537 -25.91 9.05 -13.67
N ALA A 538 -27.00 8.62 -13.04
CA ALA A 538 -27.67 7.37 -13.38
C ALA A 538 -28.17 7.38 -14.83
N GLU A 539 -28.80 8.47 -15.28
CA GLU A 539 -29.23 8.62 -16.67
C GLU A 539 -28.05 8.64 -17.66
N HIS A 540 -26.93 9.26 -17.30
CA HIS A 540 -25.73 9.21 -18.14
C HIS A 540 -25.18 7.78 -18.24
N ALA A 541 -25.18 7.03 -17.15
CA ALA A 541 -24.76 5.63 -17.13
C ALA A 541 -25.64 4.76 -18.04
N GLU A 542 -26.95 4.91 -17.96
CA GLU A 542 -27.89 4.14 -18.79
C GLU A 542 -27.73 4.48 -20.28
N ARG A 543 -27.70 5.77 -20.64
CA ARG A 543 -27.46 6.17 -22.05
C ARG A 543 -26.15 5.66 -22.61
N LEU A 544 -25.06 5.72 -21.80
CA LEU A 544 -23.78 5.18 -22.22
C LEU A 544 -23.85 3.66 -22.38
N SER A 545 -24.52 2.96 -21.46
CA SER A 545 -24.75 1.51 -21.54
C SER A 545 -25.44 1.10 -22.84
N GLU A 546 -26.49 1.83 -23.23
CA GLU A 546 -27.21 1.60 -24.50
C GLU A 546 -26.27 1.77 -25.71
N ARG A 547 -25.45 2.84 -25.72
CA ARG A 547 -24.50 3.09 -26.82
C ARG A 547 -23.40 2.03 -26.91
N ILE A 548 -22.90 1.55 -25.76
CA ILE A 548 -21.92 0.46 -25.72
C ILE A 548 -22.50 -0.82 -26.33
N VAL A 549 -23.74 -1.17 -25.97
CA VAL A 549 -24.41 -2.35 -26.50
C VAL A 549 -24.69 -2.20 -28.00
N GLU A 550 -25.18 -1.02 -28.42
CA GLU A 550 -25.47 -0.76 -29.83
C GLU A 550 -24.24 -0.91 -30.74
N GLN A 551 -23.09 -0.43 -30.31
CA GLN A 551 -21.91 -0.27 -31.16
C GLN A 551 -20.82 -1.31 -30.96
N LEU A 552 -20.69 -1.87 -29.73
CA LEU A 552 -19.56 -2.74 -29.36
C LEU A 552 -20.00 -4.18 -29.05
N TYR A 553 -21.31 -4.45 -28.90
CA TYR A 553 -21.79 -5.81 -28.67
C TYR A 553 -22.03 -6.59 -29.98
N ASP A 554 -21.37 -7.74 -30.09
CA ASP A 554 -21.56 -8.66 -31.21
C ASP A 554 -22.72 -9.60 -30.90
N ARG A 555 -23.90 -9.32 -31.52
CA ARG A 555 -25.15 -10.09 -31.33
C ARG A 555 -25.06 -11.50 -31.86
N GLU A 556 -24.20 -11.79 -32.83
CA GLU A 556 -24.04 -13.13 -33.39
C GLU A 556 -23.24 -13.99 -32.40
N ARG A 557 -22.08 -13.46 -31.90
CA ARG A 557 -21.18 -14.17 -31.00
C ARG A 557 -21.55 -14.06 -29.54
N LYS A 558 -22.52 -13.19 -29.18
CA LYS A 558 -22.96 -12.89 -27.81
C LYS A 558 -21.82 -12.39 -26.91
N ARG A 559 -20.94 -11.57 -27.47
CA ARG A 559 -19.74 -11.05 -26.83
C ARG A 559 -19.47 -9.61 -27.23
N PHE A 560 -18.72 -8.91 -26.38
CA PHE A 560 -18.24 -7.58 -26.72
C PHE A 560 -16.95 -7.65 -27.52
N ARG A 561 -16.80 -6.73 -28.48
CA ARG A 561 -15.54 -6.45 -29.16
C ARG A 561 -14.58 -5.79 -28.18
N ASP A 562 -13.29 -5.98 -28.37
CA ASP A 562 -12.26 -5.34 -27.54
C ASP A 562 -12.26 -3.81 -27.72
N SER A 563 -12.50 -3.36 -28.95
CA SER A 563 -12.55 -1.96 -29.34
C SER A 563 -13.34 -1.79 -30.65
N SER A 564 -13.61 -0.55 -31.07
CA SER A 564 -14.54 -0.21 -32.17
C SER A 564 -14.19 -0.85 -33.52
N GLU A 565 -12.90 -1.04 -33.82
CA GLU A 565 -12.44 -1.65 -35.08
C GLU A 565 -11.77 -3.02 -34.86
N SER A 566 -11.89 -3.57 -33.66
CA SER A 566 -11.34 -4.91 -33.35
C SER A 566 -12.26 -6.03 -33.79
N ASP A 567 -11.67 -7.08 -34.30
CA ASP A 567 -12.32 -8.36 -34.51
C ASP A 567 -12.13 -9.33 -33.33
N ALA A 568 -11.28 -8.99 -32.38
CA ALA A 568 -11.08 -9.73 -31.15
C ALA A 568 -12.24 -9.56 -30.15
N ARG A 569 -12.40 -10.56 -29.29
CA ARG A 569 -13.44 -10.62 -28.25
C ARG A 569 -12.84 -11.28 -27.01
N HIS A 570 -11.99 -10.53 -26.36
CA HIS A 570 -11.27 -10.99 -25.19
C HIS A 570 -12.24 -11.42 -24.07
N GLN A 571 -11.94 -12.52 -23.39
CA GLN A 571 -12.75 -13.10 -22.31
C GLN A 571 -13.13 -12.06 -21.25
N GLY A 572 -12.17 -11.30 -20.77
CA GLY A 572 -12.33 -10.32 -19.71
C GLY A 572 -13.21 -9.12 -20.10
N VAL A 573 -13.23 -8.72 -21.38
CA VAL A 573 -14.08 -7.63 -21.88
C VAL A 573 -15.55 -8.00 -21.73
N THR A 574 -15.93 -9.22 -22.10
CA THR A 574 -17.30 -9.70 -21.91
C THR A 574 -17.60 -9.97 -20.43
N ALA A 575 -16.64 -10.45 -19.66
CA ALA A 575 -16.80 -10.67 -18.22
C ALA A 575 -17.11 -9.38 -17.44
N ILE A 576 -16.35 -8.29 -17.68
CA ILE A 576 -16.64 -7.01 -17.04
C ILE A 576 -17.97 -6.40 -17.49
N ALA A 577 -18.36 -6.61 -18.78
CA ALA A 577 -19.66 -6.19 -19.29
C ALA A 577 -20.82 -6.95 -18.63
N LEU A 578 -20.69 -8.26 -18.42
CA LEU A 578 -21.64 -9.09 -17.67
C LEU A 578 -21.76 -8.62 -16.21
N ALA A 579 -20.63 -8.39 -15.56
CA ALA A 579 -20.60 -7.86 -14.18
C ALA A 579 -21.25 -6.47 -14.07
N ALA A 580 -21.11 -5.63 -15.10
CA ALA A 580 -21.74 -4.34 -15.19
C ALA A 580 -23.24 -4.40 -15.65
N GLY A 581 -23.78 -5.58 -15.97
CA GLY A 581 -25.15 -5.75 -16.43
C GLY A 581 -25.43 -5.16 -17.81
N LEU A 582 -24.45 -5.16 -18.70
CA LEU A 582 -24.56 -4.57 -20.05
C LEU A 582 -24.97 -5.59 -21.13
N VAL A 583 -24.85 -6.87 -20.84
CA VAL A 583 -25.29 -7.89 -21.80
C VAL A 583 -26.81 -7.96 -21.81
N PRO A 584 -27.47 -7.94 -23.00
CA PRO A 584 -28.92 -8.09 -23.09
C PRO A 584 -29.43 -9.35 -22.38
N ASP A 585 -30.57 -9.24 -21.68
CA ASP A 585 -31.13 -10.31 -20.86
C ASP A 585 -31.35 -11.61 -21.64
N GLU A 586 -31.81 -11.52 -22.88
CA GLU A 586 -32.02 -12.67 -23.77
C GLU A 586 -30.74 -13.40 -24.17
N ASP A 587 -29.59 -12.74 -24.04
CA ASP A 587 -28.29 -13.29 -24.41
C ASP A 587 -27.44 -13.68 -23.18
N ARG A 588 -27.87 -13.26 -21.97
CA ARG A 588 -27.08 -13.34 -20.75
C ARG A 588 -26.53 -14.75 -20.46
N GLU A 589 -27.38 -15.74 -20.45
CA GLU A 589 -26.98 -17.13 -20.16
C GLU A 589 -25.96 -17.68 -21.18
N ARG A 590 -26.15 -17.34 -22.47
CA ARG A 590 -25.22 -17.73 -23.53
C ARG A 590 -23.87 -17.02 -23.41
N ALA A 591 -23.89 -15.74 -23.07
CA ALA A 591 -22.67 -14.97 -22.86
C ALA A 591 -21.89 -15.51 -21.66
N ILE A 592 -22.56 -15.80 -20.53
CA ILE A 592 -21.92 -16.41 -19.34
C ILE A 592 -21.28 -17.76 -19.73
N ALA A 593 -22.03 -18.65 -20.41
CA ALA A 593 -21.50 -19.96 -20.85
C ALA A 593 -20.29 -19.78 -21.76
N SER A 594 -20.36 -18.87 -22.74
CA SER A 594 -19.25 -18.64 -23.68
C SER A 594 -17.97 -18.11 -23.01
N VAL A 595 -18.11 -17.33 -21.94
CA VAL A 595 -16.97 -16.83 -21.15
C VAL A 595 -16.42 -17.91 -20.23
N ALA A 596 -17.30 -18.72 -19.60
CA ALA A 596 -16.91 -19.79 -18.69
C ALA A 596 -16.19 -20.96 -19.39
N GLU A 597 -16.58 -21.29 -20.62
CA GLU A 597 -16.00 -22.37 -21.42
C GLU A 597 -14.68 -22.00 -22.12
N GLN A 598 -14.34 -20.72 -22.16
CA GLN A 598 -13.12 -20.23 -22.79
C GLN A 598 -11.89 -20.52 -21.91
N SER A 599 -10.75 -20.81 -22.55
CA SER A 599 -9.46 -20.85 -21.85
C SER A 599 -9.15 -19.49 -21.21
N TRP A 600 -8.44 -19.52 -20.08
CA TRP A 600 -8.14 -18.30 -19.32
C TRP A 600 -7.21 -17.37 -20.12
N GLU A 601 -7.74 -16.24 -20.58
CA GLU A 601 -7.03 -15.21 -21.34
C GLU A 601 -6.70 -13.97 -20.51
N CYS A 602 -7.49 -13.73 -19.43
CA CYS A 602 -7.34 -12.53 -18.61
C CYS A 602 -5.97 -12.46 -17.96
N ARG A 603 -5.44 -11.23 -17.91
CA ARG A 603 -4.35 -10.85 -17.03
C ARG A 603 -4.91 -10.40 -15.70
N THR A 604 -4.08 -9.80 -14.86
CA THR A 604 -4.43 -9.50 -13.47
C THR A 604 -5.65 -8.60 -13.32
N VAL A 605 -5.78 -7.54 -14.15
CA VAL A 605 -6.85 -6.55 -13.98
C VAL A 605 -8.23 -7.12 -14.31
N LEU A 606 -8.35 -7.88 -15.40
CA LEU A 606 -9.61 -8.44 -15.85
C LEU A 606 -9.95 -9.81 -15.25
N SER A 607 -9.01 -10.47 -14.56
CA SER A 607 -9.30 -11.72 -13.86
C SER A 607 -10.21 -11.53 -12.65
N LEU A 608 -10.15 -10.38 -11.94
CA LEU A 608 -11.07 -10.11 -10.82
C LEU A 608 -12.54 -10.02 -11.27
N PRO A 609 -12.91 -9.19 -12.28
CA PRO A 609 -14.30 -9.18 -12.76
C PRO A 609 -14.72 -10.53 -13.38
N LEU A 610 -13.81 -11.27 -14.01
CA LEU A 610 -14.10 -12.63 -14.50
C LEU A 610 -14.51 -13.57 -13.35
N LEU A 611 -13.70 -13.66 -12.29
CA LEU A 611 -13.98 -14.53 -11.16
C LEU A 611 -15.29 -14.14 -10.44
N ARG A 612 -15.49 -12.84 -10.18
CA ARG A 612 -16.73 -12.36 -9.56
C ARG A 612 -17.95 -12.68 -10.42
N MET A 613 -17.86 -12.42 -11.72
CA MET A 613 -18.93 -12.73 -12.66
C MET A 613 -19.29 -14.22 -12.62
N LEU A 614 -18.31 -15.10 -12.59
CA LEU A 614 -18.54 -16.56 -12.52
C LEU A 614 -19.18 -16.96 -11.17
N PHE A 615 -18.62 -16.53 -10.05
CA PHE A 615 -19.17 -16.83 -8.72
C PHE A 615 -20.60 -16.30 -8.51
N ASP A 616 -20.91 -15.12 -9.03
CA ASP A 616 -22.20 -14.47 -8.82
C ASP A 616 -23.29 -14.94 -9.78
N ASN A 617 -22.93 -15.75 -10.81
CA ASN A 617 -23.88 -16.24 -11.82
C ASN A 617 -23.97 -17.77 -11.89
N GLY A 618 -23.76 -18.48 -10.78
CA GLY A 618 -23.97 -19.92 -10.70
C GLY A 618 -22.88 -20.75 -11.40
N ARG A 619 -21.69 -20.17 -11.61
CA ARG A 619 -20.50 -20.80 -12.17
C ARG A 619 -19.36 -20.90 -11.14
N GLU A 620 -19.76 -21.23 -9.89
CA GLU A 620 -18.81 -21.30 -8.77
C GLU A 620 -17.74 -22.39 -9.00
N ALA A 621 -18.10 -23.47 -9.69
CA ALA A 621 -17.15 -24.55 -10.01
C ALA A 621 -16.05 -24.11 -10.95
N GLU A 622 -16.41 -23.37 -12.01
CA GLU A 622 -15.47 -22.82 -12.96
C GLU A 622 -14.60 -21.73 -12.32
N ALA A 623 -15.20 -20.85 -11.51
CA ALA A 623 -14.45 -19.82 -10.78
C ALA A 623 -13.44 -20.44 -9.79
N PHE A 624 -13.87 -21.45 -9.05
CA PHE A 624 -13.00 -22.15 -8.10
C PHE A 624 -11.87 -22.88 -8.83
N ALA A 625 -12.14 -23.51 -9.97
CA ALA A 625 -11.12 -24.20 -10.76
C ALA A 625 -9.99 -23.23 -11.22
N LEU A 626 -10.29 -21.95 -11.46
CA LEU A 626 -9.27 -20.95 -11.77
C LEU A 626 -8.44 -20.58 -10.53
N LEU A 627 -9.05 -20.48 -9.33
CA LEU A 627 -8.35 -20.23 -8.08
C LEU A 627 -7.48 -21.41 -7.62
N ASP A 628 -7.99 -22.64 -7.83
CA ASP A 628 -7.38 -23.90 -7.39
C ASP A 628 -6.26 -24.36 -8.35
N ARG A 629 -6.17 -23.74 -9.53
CA ARG A 629 -5.24 -24.11 -10.60
C ARG A 629 -3.79 -23.91 -10.17
N THR A 630 -2.95 -24.94 -10.38
CA THR A 630 -1.52 -24.94 -10.06
C THR A 630 -0.61 -24.78 -11.27
N GLU A 631 -1.16 -24.87 -12.49
CA GLU A 631 -0.44 -24.69 -13.74
C GLU A 631 -0.53 -23.24 -14.23
N TYR A 632 0.34 -22.91 -15.21
CA TYR A 632 0.30 -21.64 -15.93
C TYR A 632 -0.93 -21.56 -16.88
N PRO A 633 -1.60 -20.40 -16.98
CA PRO A 633 -1.49 -19.23 -16.12
C PRO A 633 -2.25 -19.43 -14.80
N GLY A 634 -1.83 -18.82 -13.73
CA GLY A 634 -2.53 -18.89 -12.44
C GLY A 634 -1.68 -18.59 -11.22
N TRP A 635 -2.33 -18.30 -10.10
CA TRP A 635 -1.67 -18.01 -8.82
C TRP A 635 -0.90 -19.21 -8.27
N GLY A 636 -1.44 -20.42 -8.40
CA GLY A 636 -0.75 -21.63 -7.96
C GLY A 636 0.56 -21.89 -8.71
N HIS A 637 0.66 -21.43 -9.97
CA HIS A 637 1.91 -21.47 -10.73
C HIS A 637 3.00 -20.62 -10.02
N MET A 638 2.69 -19.39 -9.60
CA MET A 638 3.62 -18.53 -8.84
C MET A 638 4.09 -19.23 -7.57
N ILE A 639 3.16 -19.81 -6.82
CA ILE A 639 3.48 -20.56 -5.60
C ILE A 639 4.38 -21.76 -5.89
N ALA A 640 4.15 -22.48 -6.97
CA ALA A 640 4.95 -23.65 -7.38
C ALA A 640 6.38 -23.25 -7.78
N GLN A 641 6.59 -22.01 -8.25
CA GLN A 641 7.93 -21.46 -8.49
C GLN A 641 8.67 -21.07 -7.19
N GLY A 642 8.06 -21.30 -6.03
CA GLY A 642 8.65 -20.99 -4.73
C GLY A 642 8.49 -19.54 -4.30
N SER A 643 7.59 -18.78 -4.94
CA SER A 643 7.30 -17.41 -4.53
C SER A 643 6.30 -17.38 -3.37
N PRO A 644 6.67 -16.83 -2.21
CA PRO A 644 5.72 -16.59 -1.11
C PRO A 644 5.00 -15.24 -1.25
N THR A 645 5.04 -14.61 -2.43
CA THR A 645 4.45 -13.32 -2.77
C THR A 645 3.75 -13.38 -4.14
N MET A 646 2.84 -12.46 -4.39
CA MET A 646 2.15 -12.35 -5.67
C MET A 646 2.94 -11.49 -6.64
N TRP A 647 3.07 -11.99 -7.87
CA TRP A 647 3.76 -11.30 -8.95
C TRP A 647 2.86 -10.29 -9.65
N GLU A 648 3.46 -9.44 -10.47
CA GLU A 648 2.76 -8.47 -11.30
C GLU A 648 1.81 -9.13 -12.32
N GLY A 649 2.20 -10.25 -12.90
CA GLY A 649 1.42 -11.06 -13.84
C GLY A 649 1.70 -12.54 -13.70
N TRP A 650 1.29 -13.32 -14.72
CA TRP A 650 1.44 -14.77 -14.70
C TRP A 650 2.85 -15.25 -15.02
N GLU A 651 3.59 -14.47 -15.81
CA GLU A 651 4.98 -14.72 -16.18
C GLU A 651 5.93 -14.19 -15.11
N ASP A 652 7.16 -14.69 -15.11
CA ASP A 652 8.30 -14.11 -14.41
C ASP A 652 8.68 -12.78 -15.07
N ILE A 653 8.02 -11.75 -14.65
CA ILE A 653 8.22 -10.37 -15.09
C ILE A 653 8.82 -9.52 -13.95
N GLU A 654 8.90 -8.25 -14.16
CA GLU A 654 9.69 -7.27 -13.42
C GLU A 654 9.49 -7.21 -11.91
N SER A 655 8.30 -7.56 -11.38
CA SER A 655 8.02 -7.47 -9.94
C SER A 655 7.43 -8.76 -9.41
N HIS A 656 8.08 -9.31 -8.39
CA HIS A 656 7.62 -10.48 -7.64
C HIS A 656 6.86 -10.11 -6.35
N SER A 657 6.60 -8.83 -6.09
CA SER A 657 5.71 -8.36 -5.03
C SER A 657 4.82 -7.25 -5.56
N HIS A 658 3.63 -7.61 -6.04
CA HIS A 658 2.68 -6.70 -6.66
C HIS A 658 1.27 -6.93 -6.09
N ALA A 659 0.81 -6.00 -5.24
CA ALA A 659 -0.35 -6.24 -4.38
C ALA A 659 -1.69 -6.30 -5.11
N TRP A 660 -1.81 -5.71 -6.29
CA TRP A 660 -3.02 -5.79 -7.09
C TRP A 660 -3.42 -7.23 -7.45
N ASN A 661 -2.45 -8.16 -7.47
CA ASN A 661 -2.69 -9.58 -7.74
C ASN A 661 -3.01 -10.39 -6.47
N GLY A 662 -3.22 -9.72 -5.33
CA GLY A 662 -3.48 -10.35 -4.03
C GLY A 662 -4.96 -10.53 -3.66
N TYR A 663 -5.90 -10.15 -4.51
CA TYR A 663 -7.35 -10.27 -4.26
C TYR A 663 -7.88 -11.70 -4.07
N PRO A 664 -7.19 -12.80 -4.46
CA PRO A 664 -7.63 -14.14 -4.09
C PRO A 664 -7.85 -14.33 -2.59
N ALA A 665 -7.11 -13.62 -1.73
CA ALA A 665 -7.34 -13.67 -0.28
C ALA A 665 -8.79 -13.33 0.09
N ARG A 666 -9.37 -12.26 -0.51
CA ARG A 666 -10.77 -11.93 -0.32
C ARG A 666 -11.71 -12.95 -0.95
N LEU A 667 -11.44 -13.38 -2.18
CA LEU A 667 -12.33 -14.32 -2.87
C LEU A 667 -12.46 -15.64 -2.11
N LEU A 668 -11.40 -16.13 -1.49
CA LEU A 668 -11.42 -17.30 -0.64
C LEU A 668 -12.31 -17.09 0.61
N GLN A 669 -12.24 -15.92 1.25
CA GLN A 669 -13.08 -15.59 2.41
C GLN A 669 -14.54 -15.31 2.01
N GLU A 670 -14.74 -14.59 0.91
CA GLU A 670 -16.06 -14.16 0.45
C GLU A 670 -16.88 -15.31 -0.16
N TYR A 671 -16.23 -16.19 -0.95
CA TYR A 671 -16.93 -17.24 -1.67
C TYR A 671 -16.73 -18.63 -1.09
N ILE A 672 -15.53 -19.02 -0.67
CA ILE A 672 -15.28 -20.37 -0.18
C ILE A 672 -15.69 -20.51 1.29
N VAL A 673 -15.36 -19.52 2.14
CA VAL A 673 -15.89 -19.46 3.52
C VAL A 673 -17.31 -18.90 3.52
N GLY A 674 -17.61 -17.98 2.61
CA GLY A 674 -18.94 -17.44 2.34
C GLY A 674 -19.31 -16.19 3.12
N ILE A 675 -18.38 -15.46 3.73
CA ILE A 675 -18.70 -14.25 4.51
C ILE A 675 -18.89 -13.08 3.54
N ARG A 676 -20.16 -12.65 3.34
CA ARG A 676 -20.53 -11.61 2.38
C ARG A 676 -21.31 -10.48 3.04
N SER A 677 -20.94 -9.24 2.74
CA SER A 677 -21.74 -8.08 3.11
C SER A 677 -22.94 -7.92 2.17
N GLU A 678 -24.12 -7.65 2.73
CA GLU A 678 -25.33 -7.28 1.96
C GLU A 678 -25.58 -5.78 2.01
N THR A 679 -25.03 -5.09 3.01
CA THR A 679 -25.17 -3.64 3.16
C THR A 679 -23.86 -3.02 3.60
N PRO A 680 -23.60 -1.76 3.23
CA PRO A 680 -22.38 -1.07 3.64
C PRO A 680 -22.12 -1.16 5.13
N GLY A 681 -20.84 -1.39 5.50
CA GLY A 681 -20.41 -1.57 6.89
C GLY A 681 -20.79 -2.93 7.49
N PHE A 682 -21.23 -3.90 6.70
CA PHE A 682 -21.62 -5.24 7.18
C PHE A 682 -22.79 -5.25 8.18
N ALA A 683 -23.65 -4.22 8.15
CA ALA A 683 -24.84 -4.22 9.04
C ALA A 683 -25.76 -5.40 8.80
N LYS A 684 -25.83 -5.86 7.54
CA LYS A 684 -26.42 -7.14 7.13
C LYS A 684 -25.37 -7.99 6.45
N THR A 685 -25.22 -9.23 6.93
CA THR A 685 -24.19 -10.17 6.47
C THR A 685 -24.81 -11.54 6.19
N THR A 686 -24.40 -12.14 5.09
CA THR A 686 -24.78 -13.52 4.74
C THR A 686 -23.54 -14.42 4.82
N ILE A 687 -23.70 -15.59 5.46
CA ILE A 687 -22.76 -16.70 5.37
C ILE A 687 -23.29 -17.65 4.28
N ARG A 688 -22.66 -17.61 3.09
CA ARG A 688 -23.05 -18.44 1.95
C ARG A 688 -21.82 -19.09 1.33
N PRO A 689 -21.35 -20.22 1.88
CA PRO A 689 -20.17 -20.89 1.37
C PRO A 689 -20.43 -21.61 0.04
N TYR A 690 -19.46 -21.53 -0.86
CA TYR A 690 -19.29 -22.53 -1.89
C TYR A 690 -18.39 -23.64 -1.34
N MET A 691 -18.87 -24.88 -1.40
CA MET A 691 -18.20 -26.04 -0.81
C MET A 691 -17.77 -27.02 -1.93
N PRO A 692 -16.60 -26.79 -2.58
CA PRO A 692 -16.13 -27.69 -3.64
C PRO A 692 -15.85 -29.10 -3.06
N ASP A 693 -15.99 -30.13 -3.90
CA ASP A 693 -15.80 -31.53 -3.45
C ASP A 693 -14.35 -31.83 -3.07
N SER A 694 -13.38 -31.06 -3.57
CA SER A 694 -11.96 -31.18 -3.23
C SER A 694 -11.63 -30.70 -1.80
N LEU A 695 -12.53 -29.94 -1.14
CA LEU A 695 -12.31 -29.44 0.20
C LEU A 695 -13.18 -30.20 1.24
N THR A 696 -12.57 -30.57 2.35
CA THR A 696 -13.27 -31.15 3.49
C THR A 696 -13.71 -30.10 4.52
N PHE A 697 -13.01 -28.96 4.58
CA PHE A 697 -13.39 -27.80 5.38
C PHE A 697 -12.82 -26.51 4.78
N ALA A 698 -13.44 -25.39 5.12
CA ALA A 698 -12.82 -24.07 5.07
C ALA A 698 -13.31 -23.22 6.24
N GLU A 699 -12.44 -22.36 6.72
CA GLU A 699 -12.72 -21.40 7.78
C GLU A 699 -12.06 -20.05 7.49
N GLY A 700 -12.66 -18.98 7.99
CA GLY A 700 -12.13 -17.65 7.84
C GLY A 700 -12.72 -16.68 8.85
N LYS A 701 -12.04 -15.56 8.97
CA LYS A 701 -12.42 -14.45 9.83
C LYS A 701 -12.10 -13.14 9.13
N ILE A 702 -12.97 -12.16 9.24
CA ILE A 702 -12.78 -10.81 8.73
C ILE A 702 -13.10 -9.79 9.82
N ALA A 703 -12.50 -8.60 9.74
CA ALA A 703 -12.91 -7.47 10.57
C ALA A 703 -14.09 -6.74 9.95
N THR A 704 -15.00 -6.28 10.80
CA THR A 704 -16.10 -5.38 10.41
C THR A 704 -16.22 -4.24 11.41
N PRO A 705 -16.94 -3.17 11.11
CA PRO A 705 -17.22 -2.10 12.08
C PRO A 705 -17.93 -2.57 13.35
N PHE A 706 -18.61 -3.71 13.31
CA PHE A 706 -19.27 -4.34 14.47
C PHE A 706 -18.35 -5.24 15.29
N GLY A 707 -17.14 -5.51 14.80
CA GLY A 707 -16.23 -6.50 15.35
C GLY A 707 -15.99 -7.66 14.37
N PRO A 708 -15.21 -8.68 14.78
CA PRO A 708 -14.87 -9.80 13.89
C PRO A 708 -16.05 -10.71 13.61
N VAL A 709 -16.23 -11.09 12.33
CA VAL A 709 -17.10 -12.18 11.89
C VAL A 709 -16.23 -13.36 11.54
N SER A 710 -16.60 -14.56 12.00
CA SER A 710 -15.94 -15.79 11.56
C SER A 710 -16.95 -16.83 11.13
N ALA A 711 -16.54 -17.68 10.20
CA ALA A 711 -17.32 -18.83 9.75
C ALA A 711 -16.41 -20.02 9.45
N ARG A 712 -16.94 -21.23 9.69
CA ARG A 712 -16.32 -22.51 9.32
C ARG A 712 -17.39 -23.47 8.86
N TRP A 713 -17.16 -24.13 7.77
CA TRP A 713 -17.91 -25.31 7.38
C TRP A 713 -16.98 -26.53 7.32
N GLU A 714 -17.52 -27.70 7.62
CA GLU A 714 -16.79 -28.97 7.65
C GLU A 714 -17.69 -30.12 7.19
N ARG A 715 -17.20 -30.90 6.23
CA ARG A 715 -17.85 -32.14 5.80
C ARG A 715 -17.57 -33.24 6.80
N THR A 716 -18.61 -33.96 7.17
CA THR A 716 -18.54 -35.16 8.04
C THR A 716 -19.21 -36.31 7.32
N ASP A 717 -19.05 -37.55 7.86
CA ASP A 717 -19.69 -38.73 7.30
C ASP A 717 -21.23 -38.63 7.24
N GLY A 718 -21.83 -37.88 8.17
CA GLY A 718 -23.28 -37.69 8.26
C GLY A 718 -23.84 -36.45 7.61
N GLY A 719 -23.02 -35.51 7.14
CA GLY A 719 -23.52 -34.24 6.62
C GLY A 719 -22.50 -33.10 6.70
N VAL A 720 -22.99 -31.87 6.83
CA VAL A 720 -22.18 -30.67 6.92
C VAL A 720 -22.41 -30.00 8.29
N ARG A 721 -21.32 -29.69 8.98
CA ARG A 721 -21.33 -28.84 10.17
C ARG A 721 -20.93 -27.42 9.79
N VAL A 722 -21.68 -26.42 10.28
CA VAL A 722 -21.37 -25.01 10.12
C VAL A 722 -21.27 -24.36 11.50
N ARG A 723 -20.20 -23.57 11.69
CA ARG A 723 -20.02 -22.71 12.86
C ARG A 723 -19.85 -21.28 12.38
N ALA A 724 -20.43 -20.33 13.09
CA ALA A 724 -20.28 -18.91 12.79
C ALA A 724 -20.30 -18.10 14.09
N THR A 725 -19.45 -17.07 14.16
CA THR A 725 -19.48 -16.10 15.26
C THR A 725 -19.88 -14.75 14.70
N ILE A 726 -20.97 -14.20 15.26
CA ILE A 726 -21.59 -12.96 14.81
C ILE A 726 -21.43 -11.90 15.90
N PRO A 727 -20.84 -10.72 15.60
CA PRO A 727 -20.71 -9.65 16.58
C PRO A 727 -22.05 -9.01 16.92
N ALA A 728 -22.10 -8.34 18.08
CA ALA A 728 -23.30 -7.62 18.56
C ALA A 728 -23.77 -6.55 17.56
N GLY A 729 -25.08 -6.47 17.37
CA GLY A 729 -25.70 -5.43 16.52
C GLY A 729 -25.67 -5.72 15.02
N MET A 730 -25.12 -6.83 14.57
CA MET A 730 -25.12 -7.27 13.19
C MET A 730 -26.32 -8.18 12.91
N GLU A 731 -27.06 -7.91 11.83
CA GLU A 731 -28.05 -8.86 11.29
C GLU A 731 -27.34 -9.87 10.40
N ALA A 732 -27.43 -11.16 10.72
CA ALA A 732 -26.76 -12.19 9.96
C ALA A 732 -27.64 -13.39 9.65
N ARG A 733 -27.41 -14.03 8.50
CA ARG A 733 -28.07 -15.28 8.09
C ARG A 733 -27.11 -16.26 7.46
N LEU A 734 -27.41 -17.53 7.58
CA LEU A 734 -26.81 -18.62 6.81
C LEU A 734 -27.70 -18.91 5.60
N THR A 735 -27.06 -19.03 4.42
CA THR A 735 -27.67 -19.56 3.19
C THR A 735 -26.81 -20.73 2.72
N LEU A 736 -27.24 -21.96 2.97
CA LEU A 736 -26.44 -23.15 2.70
C LEU A 736 -27.06 -23.98 1.57
N PRO A 737 -26.43 -24.05 0.39
CA PRO A 737 -26.80 -25.00 -0.65
C PRO A 737 -26.37 -26.41 -0.22
N LEU A 738 -27.30 -27.38 -0.21
CA LEU A 738 -27.05 -28.79 0.09
C LEU A 738 -26.89 -29.61 -1.21
N ALA A 739 -26.21 -30.75 -1.08
CA ALA A 739 -25.92 -31.62 -2.22
C ALA A 739 -27.19 -32.19 -2.92
N ASP A 740 -28.32 -32.23 -2.26
CA ASP A 740 -29.62 -32.63 -2.82
C ASP A 740 -30.38 -31.52 -3.55
N GLY A 741 -29.75 -30.32 -3.70
CA GLY A 741 -30.30 -29.15 -4.36
C GLY A 741 -31.17 -28.26 -3.49
N ARG A 742 -31.41 -28.62 -2.21
CA ARG A 742 -32.10 -27.75 -1.26
C ARG A 742 -31.20 -26.58 -0.85
N ILE A 743 -31.79 -25.42 -0.65
CA ILE A 743 -31.12 -24.27 -0.01
C ILE A 743 -31.75 -24.11 1.38
N VAL A 744 -30.91 -24.14 2.39
CA VAL A 744 -31.33 -23.86 3.77
C VAL A 744 -31.04 -22.41 4.10
N GLU A 745 -32.04 -21.68 4.56
CA GLU A 745 -31.88 -20.32 5.09
C GLU A 745 -32.16 -20.32 6.59
N GLN A 746 -31.25 -19.77 7.37
CA GLN A 746 -31.39 -19.70 8.83
C GLN A 746 -30.81 -18.39 9.35
N ALA A 747 -31.59 -17.69 10.17
CA ALA A 747 -31.10 -16.52 10.89
C ALA A 747 -30.03 -16.94 11.90
N LEU A 748 -28.95 -16.17 12.01
CA LEU A 748 -27.89 -16.35 12.97
C LEU A 748 -28.07 -15.35 14.12
N THR A 749 -27.75 -15.79 15.32
CA THR A 749 -27.83 -14.95 16.53
C THR A 749 -26.45 -14.38 16.86
N GLU A 750 -26.44 -13.30 17.63
CA GLU A 750 -25.22 -12.77 18.24
C GLU A 750 -24.48 -13.86 19.02
N GLY A 751 -23.14 -13.86 18.91
CA GLY A 751 -22.27 -14.85 19.53
C GLY A 751 -22.05 -16.08 18.65
N GLU A 752 -21.77 -17.20 19.29
CA GLU A 752 -21.47 -18.47 18.61
C GLU A 752 -22.74 -19.19 18.15
N ASN A 753 -22.73 -19.62 16.89
CA ASN A 753 -23.77 -20.43 16.26
C ASN A 753 -23.14 -21.73 15.78
N GLU A 754 -23.73 -22.88 16.11
CA GLU A 754 -23.31 -24.19 15.61
C GLU A 754 -24.54 -24.92 15.06
N MET A 755 -24.44 -25.42 13.84
CA MET A 755 -25.52 -26.09 13.13
C MET A 755 -25.00 -27.34 12.44
N PHE A 756 -25.86 -28.34 12.32
CA PHE A 756 -25.55 -29.56 11.59
C PHE A 756 -26.68 -29.87 10.59
N PHE A 757 -26.30 -30.13 9.36
CA PHE A 757 -27.20 -30.44 8.25
C PHE A 757 -26.91 -31.85 7.76
N ALA A 758 -27.80 -32.78 8.02
CA ALA A 758 -27.68 -34.17 7.58
C ALA A 758 -27.74 -34.26 6.04
N LYS A 759 -27.05 -35.29 5.53
CA LYS A 759 -27.07 -35.61 4.08
C LYS A 759 -28.47 -35.84 3.56
#